data_9120f95d04f09180a84bd3db76b7fc2e
#
_entry.id   9120f95d04f09180a84bd3db76b7fc2e
#
_cell.length_a   1.000
_cell.length_b   1.000
_cell.length_c   1.000
_cell.angle_alpha   90.00
_cell.angle_beta   90.00
_cell.angle_gamma   90.00
#
_symmetry.space_group_name_H-M   'P 1'
#
loop_
_entity.id
_entity.type
_entity.pdbx_description
1 polymer ?
#
loop_
_entity_poly.entity_id
_entity_poly.type
_entity_poly.pdbx_seq_one_letter_code
_entity_poly.pdbx_strand_id
1 'polypeptide(L)'
;MFSLIFSNPVAKPLNYIILHQIRLFSRDPFPNQVQHYLCRANLIDSIRLSLRSTTSDTTLTSLLNHRLLDSFVVKNALRSSPSLASAWSIFNTLRQKKPRFSFQTETLHAFATVLAKFQRSSELNSLIGVVNAGKFGQVHFSFMNLMNLYATAGDFDSVLKTWDEYRCSGDEKKGCTESYNIVMQAYMRLGKDSEAVLTFDQMINEGGLPNSRTFTIMIEHLVKLGNLDAALKVFETLPLMRITRTLKHYSVLVEAFVDAQRFGVVKTLLAAMKADGKFPSRRMLEPLKCMKEAGFEQETEEFLREMLPDERIKDISLYSMDSPSDSEDEGDEQNDDVNEARVKLKPWLDPKALANSLKKWSSDVVTALEEANFVWTNLLVCKMLRNFRSPETAWSFFCWVAIQPGFTHDAYTIERMMTMLARNGQVELVDKLISKVRIEGIKLPFSTIRLIIDLYGISKKPDAAIKVFRQDRALCGSISDFKLMLLYSSLLRTLTKCKRNAEALETLEDMIMTGVSPDIQTFSGLMNHFALQGEIQTVERLFSMVRQIGLEPDPYMLKLLVQAYCRCERSVLAYRVFQDMKESNLMPDRETKELLVKSLWREEKRKEAAAVEESNQIENSNVLRLALKGHVWTIGSKDIARVHNLYRDSVMKGSS
;
A
#
# COMPACT_ATOMS: atom_id res chain seq x y z
N MET A 1 -32.20 -14.48 2.19
CA MET A 1 -32.11 -15.96 2.25
C MET A 1 -30.89 -16.51 2.99
N PHE A 2 -30.20 -15.66 3.78
CA PHE A 2 -29.23 -16.13 4.78
C PHE A 2 -29.88 -16.61 6.09
N SER A 3 -31.16 -16.42 6.24
CA SER A 3 -31.94 -16.66 7.50
C SER A 3 -32.48 -18.07 7.71
N LEU A 4 -32.13 -19.02 6.85
CA LEU A 4 -32.79 -20.33 6.89
C LEU A 4 -31.97 -21.47 7.53
N ILE A 5 -30.88 -21.21 8.23
CA ILE A 5 -30.15 -22.30 8.90
C ILE A 5 -30.15 -22.21 10.44
N PHE A 6 -30.54 -21.11 11.04
CA PHE A 6 -30.58 -21.08 12.51
C PHE A 6 -31.76 -20.25 13.03
N SER A 7 -32.76 -20.94 13.58
CA SER A 7 -33.90 -20.40 14.33
C SER A 7 -33.57 -20.27 15.81
N ASN A 8 -33.67 -19.06 16.33
CA ASN A 8 -34.12 -18.55 17.66
C ASN A 8 -33.68 -19.22 18.99
N PRO A 9 -33.79 -18.57 20.16
CA PRO A 9 -34.52 -17.37 20.56
C PRO A 9 -33.99 -16.48 21.70
N VAL A 10 -34.68 -15.36 21.94
CA VAL A 10 -34.97 -14.65 23.23
C VAL A 10 -34.02 -13.54 23.70
N ALA A 11 -34.53 -12.34 23.55
CA ALA A 11 -34.07 -11.10 24.16
C ALA A 11 -34.25 -11.07 25.69
N LYS A 12 -33.26 -10.54 26.43
CA LYS A 12 -33.38 -10.05 27.80
C LYS A 12 -32.75 -8.66 27.95
N PRO A 13 -33.25 -7.80 28.86
CA PRO A 13 -33.08 -6.37 28.84
C PRO A 13 -31.74 -5.87 29.43
N LEU A 14 -31.23 -4.85 28.77
CA LEU A 14 -30.02 -4.11 29.18
C LEU A 14 -30.33 -3.18 30.35
N ASN A 15 -29.65 -3.29 31.48
CA ASN A 15 -29.31 -2.12 32.33
C ASN A 15 -28.55 -2.45 33.64
N TYR A 16 -27.81 -3.54 33.78
CA TYR A 16 -27.18 -3.86 35.09
C TYR A 16 -25.69 -4.32 35.04
N ILE A 17 -24.98 -4.14 33.92
CA ILE A 17 -23.72 -4.90 33.70
C ILE A 17 -22.43 -4.12 33.98
N ILE A 18 -22.45 -2.78 34.13
CA ILE A 18 -21.19 -2.02 34.21
C ILE A 18 -20.47 -2.10 35.57
N LEU A 19 -21.18 -2.38 36.65
CA LEU A 19 -20.58 -2.41 38.00
C LEU A 19 -20.26 -3.83 38.55
N HIS A 20 -20.74 -4.88 37.90
CA HIS A 20 -20.56 -6.24 38.44
C HIS A 20 -19.37 -7.02 37.84
N GLN A 21 -18.83 -6.62 36.69
CA GLN A 21 -17.71 -7.32 36.03
C GLN A 21 -16.33 -7.06 36.66
N ILE A 22 -16.18 -6.09 37.55
CA ILE A 22 -14.88 -5.82 38.21
C ILE A 22 -14.56 -6.81 39.31
N ARG A 23 -15.52 -7.61 39.82
CA ARG A 23 -15.33 -8.49 41.00
C ARG A 23 -15.02 -9.95 40.70
N LEU A 24 -15.09 -10.45 39.46
CA LEU A 24 -14.99 -11.88 39.16
C LEU A 24 -13.65 -12.39 38.63
N PHE A 25 -12.59 -11.59 38.63
CA PHE A 25 -11.28 -12.04 38.13
C PHE A 25 -10.28 -12.32 39.29
N SER A 26 -10.59 -13.31 40.09
CA SER A 26 -9.60 -13.92 40.98
C SER A 26 -9.16 -15.29 40.42
N ARG A 27 -7.89 -15.35 40.04
CA ARG A 27 -7.02 -16.53 39.99
C ARG A 27 -6.92 -17.45 38.78
N ASP A 28 -7.61 -17.27 37.65
CA ASP A 28 -7.35 -18.15 36.50
C ASP A 28 -6.66 -17.44 35.33
N PRO A 29 -5.70 -18.08 34.64
CA PRO A 29 -5.18 -17.55 33.40
C PRO A 29 -6.34 -17.45 32.38
N PHE A 30 -6.40 -16.32 31.68
CA PHE A 30 -7.47 -16.05 30.69
C PHE A 30 -7.72 -17.27 29.81
N PRO A 31 -8.96 -17.79 29.72
CA PRO A 31 -9.25 -19.03 29.01
C PRO A 31 -8.96 -18.92 27.52
N ASN A 32 -8.96 -17.71 26.95
CA ASN A 32 -8.55 -17.49 25.56
C ASN A 32 -7.88 -16.12 25.34
N GLN A 33 -7.14 -16.00 24.24
CA GLN A 33 -6.40 -14.79 23.88
C GLN A 33 -7.32 -13.60 23.52
N VAL A 34 -8.52 -13.88 23.07
CA VAL A 34 -9.53 -12.86 22.75
C VAL A 34 -10.02 -12.17 24.00
N GLN A 35 -10.37 -12.93 25.04
CA GLN A 35 -10.74 -12.35 26.34
C GLN A 35 -9.62 -11.49 26.94
N HIS A 36 -8.40 -11.98 26.87
CA HIS A 36 -7.25 -11.19 27.32
C HIS A 36 -7.12 -9.86 26.55
N TYR A 37 -7.31 -9.90 25.20
CA TYR A 37 -7.31 -8.70 24.38
C TYR A 37 -8.46 -7.75 24.78
N LEU A 38 -9.69 -8.28 24.92
CA LEU A 38 -10.86 -7.48 25.28
C LEU A 38 -10.72 -6.80 26.64
N CYS A 39 -10.17 -7.50 27.63
CA CYS A 39 -9.90 -6.90 28.94
C CYS A 39 -8.89 -5.75 28.86
N ARG A 40 -7.86 -5.87 28.00
CA ARG A 40 -6.89 -4.79 27.75
C ARG A 40 -7.54 -3.62 26.99
N ALA A 41 -8.40 -3.89 26.01
CA ALA A 41 -9.16 -2.87 25.30
C ALA A 41 -10.07 -2.08 26.24
N ASN A 42 -10.80 -2.76 27.13
CA ASN A 42 -11.64 -2.12 28.14
C ASN A 42 -10.81 -1.27 29.12
N LEU A 43 -9.61 -1.71 29.48
CA LEU A 43 -8.71 -0.90 30.31
C LEU A 43 -8.24 0.36 29.59
N ILE A 44 -7.92 0.25 28.29
CA ILE A 44 -7.58 1.42 27.46
C ILE A 44 -8.77 2.40 27.42
N ASP A 45 -10.01 1.91 27.20
CA ASP A 45 -11.20 2.75 27.20
C ASP A 45 -11.45 3.42 28.54
N SER A 46 -11.26 2.70 29.65
CA SER A 46 -11.37 3.27 30.99
C SER A 46 -10.35 4.40 31.22
N ILE A 47 -9.11 4.23 30.76
CA ILE A 47 -8.09 5.29 30.79
C ILE A 47 -8.51 6.48 29.91
N ARG A 48 -8.97 6.23 28.67
CA ARG A 48 -9.42 7.28 27.74
C ARG A 48 -10.57 8.10 28.33
N LEU A 49 -11.52 7.45 28.97
CA LEU A 49 -12.66 8.11 29.64
C LEU A 49 -12.18 8.94 30.83
N SER A 50 -11.31 8.39 31.68
CA SER A 50 -10.72 9.11 32.83
C SER A 50 -9.94 10.36 32.41
N LEU A 51 -9.26 10.33 31.26
CA LEU A 51 -8.52 11.49 30.73
C LEU A 51 -9.41 12.62 30.17
N ARG A 52 -10.66 12.31 29.86
CA ARG A 52 -11.65 13.29 29.33
C ARG A 52 -12.64 13.78 30.38
N SER A 53 -12.75 13.05 31.46
CA SER A 53 -13.60 13.47 32.60
C SER A 53 -12.78 14.33 33.57
N THR A 54 -13.42 15.29 34.19
CA THR A 54 -12.84 16.10 35.29
C THR A 54 -12.62 15.30 36.57
N THR A 55 -12.70 13.99 36.52
CA THR A 55 -12.53 13.09 37.67
C THR A 55 -11.08 13.06 38.13
N SER A 56 -10.93 12.98 39.44
CA SER A 56 -9.68 13.15 40.21
C SER A 56 -8.50 12.27 39.69
N ASP A 57 -7.27 12.75 39.84
CA ASP A 57 -5.98 12.03 39.65
C ASP A 57 -5.91 10.65 40.33
N THR A 58 -6.77 10.37 41.30
CA THR A 58 -6.88 9.12 42.01
C THR A 58 -7.42 7.99 41.12
N THR A 59 -8.40 8.28 40.24
CA THR A 59 -8.98 7.28 39.33
C THR A 59 -7.97 6.87 38.24
N LEU A 60 -7.27 7.81 37.63
CA LEU A 60 -6.22 7.53 36.67
C LEU A 60 -5.10 6.70 37.29
N THR A 61 -4.68 7.07 38.52
CA THR A 61 -3.64 6.32 39.26
C THR A 61 -4.07 4.88 39.53
N SER A 62 -5.33 4.64 39.89
CA SER A 62 -5.85 3.28 40.13
C SER A 62 -5.86 2.44 38.85
N LEU A 63 -6.26 3.03 37.71
CA LEU A 63 -6.24 2.36 36.40
C LEU A 63 -4.81 2.04 35.96
N LEU A 64 -3.88 2.95 36.14
CA LEU A 64 -2.46 2.72 35.84
C LEU A 64 -1.77 1.72 36.77
N ASN A 65 -2.37 1.37 37.92
CA ASN A 65 -1.91 0.30 38.79
C ASN A 65 -2.52 -1.08 38.49
N HIS A 66 -3.41 -1.14 37.47
CA HIS A 66 -4.05 -2.39 37.11
C HIS A 66 -3.03 -3.47 36.68
N ARG A 67 -3.34 -4.76 36.99
CA ARG A 67 -2.45 -5.89 36.68
C ARG A 67 -2.23 -6.14 35.19
N LEU A 68 -3.17 -5.74 34.36
CA LEU A 68 -3.11 -5.88 32.88
C LEU A 68 -2.38 -4.71 32.20
N LEU A 69 -1.85 -3.77 32.98
CA LEU A 69 -1.10 -2.66 32.41
C LEU A 69 0.24 -3.15 31.89
N ASP A 70 0.36 -3.19 30.59
CA ASP A 70 1.58 -3.53 29.85
C ASP A 70 1.91 -2.46 28.81
N SER A 71 3.00 -2.69 28.07
CA SER A 71 3.43 -1.77 27.00
C SER A 71 2.38 -1.55 25.94
N PHE A 72 1.54 -2.54 25.64
CA PHE A 72 0.46 -2.41 24.66
C PHE A 72 -0.61 -1.45 25.17
N VAL A 73 -1.06 -1.59 26.42
CA VAL A 73 -2.07 -0.69 27.02
C VAL A 73 -1.54 0.72 27.08
N VAL A 74 -0.32 0.91 27.61
CA VAL A 74 0.29 2.25 27.74
C VAL A 74 0.49 2.92 26.38
N LYS A 75 1.02 2.19 25.41
CA LYS A 75 1.20 2.68 24.03
C LYS A 75 -0.10 3.22 23.45
N ASN A 76 -1.19 2.47 23.57
CA ASN A 76 -2.47 2.84 22.97
C ASN A 76 -3.20 3.90 23.79
N ALA A 77 -3.06 3.90 25.12
CA ALA A 77 -3.56 4.98 25.97
C ALA A 77 -2.88 6.34 25.64
N LEU A 78 -1.55 6.33 25.47
CA LEU A 78 -0.80 7.52 25.03
C LEU A 78 -1.26 8.02 23.67
N ARG A 79 -1.35 7.13 22.68
CA ARG A 79 -1.80 7.51 21.30
C ARG A 79 -3.22 8.07 21.26
N SER A 80 -4.07 7.63 22.18
CA SER A 80 -5.47 8.06 22.29
C SER A 80 -5.67 9.24 23.24
N SER A 81 -4.60 9.84 23.74
CA SER A 81 -4.69 10.98 24.67
C SER A 81 -5.32 12.19 24.00
N PRO A 82 -6.34 12.82 24.62
CA PRO A 82 -7.06 13.95 24.03
C PRO A 82 -6.21 15.23 23.98
N SER A 83 -5.22 15.33 24.83
CA SER A 83 -4.34 16.49 24.93
C SER A 83 -2.92 16.10 25.32
N LEU A 84 -1.99 17.01 25.08
CA LEU A 84 -0.61 16.85 25.49
C LEU A 84 -0.49 16.71 27.04
N ALA A 85 -1.28 17.50 27.80
CA ALA A 85 -1.32 17.42 29.25
C ALA A 85 -1.73 16.02 29.75
N SER A 86 -2.73 15.42 29.09
CA SER A 86 -3.16 14.05 29.39
C SER A 86 -2.07 13.03 29.13
N ALA A 87 -1.32 13.15 28.03
CA ALA A 87 -0.19 12.27 27.73
C ALA A 87 0.94 12.42 28.76
N TRP A 88 1.25 13.65 29.16
CA TRP A 88 2.20 13.93 30.24
C TRP A 88 1.74 13.36 31.59
N SER A 89 0.45 13.45 31.90
CA SER A 89 -0.11 12.86 33.14
C SER A 89 0.12 11.36 33.20
N ILE A 90 -0.15 10.62 32.10
CA ILE A 90 0.14 9.19 32.02
C ILE A 90 1.64 8.94 32.21
N PHE A 91 2.49 9.63 31.45
CA PHE A 91 3.92 9.41 31.46
C PHE A 91 4.55 9.66 32.84
N ASN A 92 4.21 10.79 33.47
CA ASN A 92 4.73 11.18 34.77
C ASN A 92 4.22 10.25 35.91
N THR A 93 2.93 9.87 35.86
CA THR A 93 2.36 8.95 36.83
C THR A 93 3.07 7.57 36.80
N LEU A 94 3.32 7.07 35.59
CA LEU A 94 4.06 5.80 35.42
C LEU A 94 5.50 5.91 35.92
N ARG A 95 6.17 7.03 35.62
CA ARG A 95 7.56 7.25 36.04
C ARG A 95 7.70 7.40 37.57
N GLN A 96 6.76 8.08 38.20
CA GLN A 96 6.84 8.38 39.65
C GLN A 96 6.26 7.27 40.53
N LYS A 97 5.08 6.75 40.17
CA LYS A 97 4.32 5.84 41.02
C LYS A 97 4.52 4.36 40.70
N LYS A 98 5.12 4.03 39.56
CA LYS A 98 5.39 2.65 39.14
C LYS A 98 6.83 2.42 38.67
N PRO A 99 7.83 2.57 39.54
CA PRO A 99 9.25 2.49 39.15
C PRO A 99 9.65 1.14 38.54
N ARG A 100 8.84 0.09 38.73
CA ARG A 100 9.04 -1.23 38.11
C ARG A 100 8.51 -1.33 36.69
N PHE A 101 7.80 -0.31 36.18
CA PHE A 101 7.35 -0.30 34.78
C PHE A 101 8.54 -0.04 33.86
N SER A 102 8.88 -1.02 33.06
CA SER A 102 9.94 -0.88 32.06
C SER A 102 9.38 -0.18 30.80
N PHE A 103 9.85 1.02 30.52
CA PHE A 103 9.53 1.71 29.30
C PHE A 103 10.23 1.02 28.12
N GLN A 104 9.45 0.37 27.27
CA GLN A 104 9.94 -0.24 26.06
C GLN A 104 10.03 0.79 24.92
N THR A 105 10.81 0.48 23.89
CA THR A 105 10.96 1.33 22.67
C THR A 105 9.62 1.76 22.09
N GLU A 106 8.62 0.86 22.08
CA GLU A 106 7.29 1.15 21.55
C GLU A 106 6.50 2.18 22.37
N THR A 107 6.64 2.16 23.70
CA THR A 107 5.94 3.13 24.58
C THR A 107 6.58 4.50 24.49
N LEU A 108 7.92 4.57 24.47
CA LEU A 108 8.64 5.83 24.28
C LEU A 108 8.41 6.41 22.88
N HIS A 109 8.38 5.57 21.87
CA HIS A 109 8.04 6.00 20.51
C HIS A 109 6.60 6.53 20.42
N ALA A 110 5.63 5.90 21.10
CA ALA A 110 4.26 6.40 21.15
C ALA A 110 4.19 7.78 21.81
N PHE A 111 4.91 7.98 22.91
CA PHE A 111 4.96 9.28 23.58
C PHE A 111 5.67 10.32 22.72
N ALA A 112 6.80 10.00 22.07
CA ALA A 112 7.48 10.85 21.13
C ALA A 112 6.59 11.23 19.94
N THR A 113 5.77 10.28 19.44
CA THR A 113 4.79 10.54 18.36
C THR A 113 3.71 11.54 18.81
N VAL A 114 3.25 11.45 20.07
CA VAL A 114 2.31 12.43 20.62
C VAL A 114 2.95 13.81 20.68
N LEU A 115 4.17 13.94 21.20
CA LEU A 115 4.91 15.20 21.23
C LEU A 115 5.06 15.78 19.82
N ALA A 116 5.41 14.95 18.84
CA ALA A 116 5.55 15.35 17.45
C ALA A 116 4.22 15.87 16.86
N LYS A 117 3.11 15.17 17.08
CA LYS A 117 1.77 15.58 16.61
C LYS A 117 1.34 16.94 17.17
N PHE A 118 1.65 17.21 18.44
CA PHE A 118 1.40 18.50 19.06
C PHE A 118 2.49 19.54 18.76
N GLN A 119 3.39 19.27 17.81
CA GLN A 119 4.46 20.18 17.35
C GLN A 119 5.38 20.68 18.48
N ARG A 120 5.66 19.83 19.47
CA ARG A 120 6.51 20.15 20.64
C ARG A 120 7.95 19.69 20.40
N SER A 121 8.63 20.31 19.44
CA SER A 121 10.00 19.94 19.06
C SER A 121 11.00 20.05 20.21
N SER A 122 10.90 21.05 21.08
CA SER A 122 11.78 21.21 22.24
C SER A 122 11.64 20.09 23.26
N GLU A 123 10.40 19.67 23.57
CA GLU A 123 10.11 18.56 24.47
C GLU A 123 10.49 17.22 23.85
N LEU A 124 10.29 17.08 22.52
CA LEU A 124 10.72 15.90 21.75
C LEU A 124 12.24 15.74 21.80
N ASN A 125 12.99 16.82 21.58
CA ASN A 125 14.47 16.84 21.66
C ASN A 125 14.96 16.49 23.06
N SER A 126 14.29 17.02 24.10
CA SER A 126 14.55 16.70 25.49
C SER A 126 14.37 15.19 25.78
N LEU A 127 13.25 14.62 25.28
CA LEU A 127 12.98 13.19 25.43
C LEU A 127 14.06 12.34 24.73
N ILE A 128 14.39 12.70 23.48
CA ILE A 128 15.43 12.00 22.71
C ILE A 128 16.78 12.07 23.43
N GLY A 129 17.16 13.23 23.96
CA GLY A 129 18.38 13.41 24.75
C GLY A 129 18.40 12.51 25.99
N VAL A 130 17.29 12.40 26.70
CA VAL A 130 17.16 11.52 27.90
C VAL A 130 17.23 10.03 27.52
N VAL A 131 16.67 9.64 26.36
CA VAL A 131 16.74 8.28 25.82
C VAL A 131 18.18 7.95 25.42
N ASN A 132 18.85 8.85 24.69
CA ASN A 132 20.23 8.65 24.25
C ASN A 132 21.23 8.64 25.44
N ALA A 133 20.90 9.33 26.54
CA ALA A 133 21.67 9.24 27.79
C ALA A 133 21.48 7.93 28.57
N GLY A 134 20.72 6.96 28.03
CA GLY A 134 20.53 5.64 28.62
C GLY A 134 19.63 5.59 29.85
N LYS A 135 18.89 6.67 30.18
CA LYS A 135 18.03 6.71 31.38
C LYS A 135 16.85 5.72 31.35
N PHE A 136 16.53 5.18 30.17
CA PHE A 136 15.49 4.17 29.94
C PHE A 136 16.08 2.79 29.56
N GLY A 137 17.37 2.52 29.93
CA GLY A 137 18.06 1.31 29.54
C GLY A 137 18.58 1.32 28.10
N GLN A 138 18.61 0.17 27.45
CA GLN A 138 19.13 0.03 26.07
C GLN A 138 18.10 0.44 24.98
N VAL A 139 17.28 1.43 25.27
CA VAL A 139 16.33 1.95 24.28
C VAL A 139 17.01 3.02 23.44
N HIS A 140 16.87 2.94 22.12
CA HIS A 140 17.34 3.95 21.18
C HIS A 140 16.35 4.11 20.03
N PHE A 141 16.29 5.29 19.45
CA PHE A 141 15.54 5.54 18.23
C PHE A 141 16.46 5.37 17.02
N SER A 142 15.98 4.64 16.01
CA SER A 142 16.68 4.59 14.73
C SER A 142 16.65 5.96 14.03
N PHE A 143 17.62 6.24 13.14
CA PHE A 143 17.60 7.46 12.32
C PHE A 143 16.29 7.66 11.57
N MET A 144 15.71 6.58 11.01
CA MET A 144 14.41 6.63 10.35
C MET A 144 13.28 7.05 11.30
N ASN A 145 13.28 6.54 12.53
CA ASN A 145 12.29 6.93 13.53
C ASN A 145 12.43 8.41 13.90
N LEU A 146 13.67 8.89 14.07
CA LEU A 146 13.93 10.30 14.37
C LEU A 146 13.48 11.21 13.23
N MET A 147 13.85 10.91 11.99
CA MET A 147 13.44 11.68 10.82
C MET A 147 11.90 11.74 10.70
N ASN A 148 11.21 10.62 10.90
CA ASN A 148 9.74 10.59 10.88
C ASN A 148 9.12 11.42 12.02
N LEU A 149 9.67 11.36 13.22
CA LEU A 149 9.22 12.14 14.37
C LEU A 149 9.39 13.65 14.12
N TYR A 150 10.56 14.07 13.64
CA TYR A 150 10.81 15.46 13.30
C TYR A 150 9.94 15.95 12.14
N ALA A 151 9.77 15.14 11.10
CA ALA A 151 8.88 15.46 9.99
C ALA A 151 7.41 15.61 10.45
N THR A 152 6.96 14.76 11.39
CA THR A 152 5.62 14.88 12.00
C THR A 152 5.50 16.12 12.87
N ALA A 153 6.57 16.52 13.56
CA ALA A 153 6.62 17.73 14.37
C ALA A 153 6.71 19.03 13.54
N GLY A 154 6.95 18.91 12.23
CA GLY A 154 7.19 20.06 11.36
C GLY A 154 8.58 20.67 11.49
N ASP A 155 9.49 19.99 12.21
CA ASP A 155 10.88 20.42 12.42
C ASP A 155 11.78 19.87 11.32
N PHE A 156 11.67 20.47 10.13
CA PHE A 156 12.36 20.00 8.93
C PHE A 156 13.88 20.23 8.97
N ASP A 157 14.34 21.22 9.71
CA ASP A 157 15.78 21.44 9.91
C ASP A 157 16.40 20.28 10.71
N SER A 158 15.73 19.80 11.74
CA SER A 158 16.16 18.60 12.48
C SER A 158 16.09 17.32 11.63
N VAL A 159 15.15 17.23 10.67
CA VAL A 159 15.12 16.12 9.69
C VAL A 159 16.43 16.13 8.87
N LEU A 160 16.79 17.29 8.29
CA LEU A 160 17.97 17.41 7.44
C LEU A 160 19.25 17.15 8.23
N LYS A 161 19.36 17.71 9.46
CA LYS A 161 20.49 17.43 10.35
C LYS A 161 20.63 15.94 10.64
N THR A 162 19.53 15.25 10.97
CA THR A 162 19.55 13.81 11.24
C THR A 162 19.94 13.01 9.99
N TRP A 163 19.54 13.48 8.81
CA TRP A 163 19.94 12.88 7.54
C TRP A 163 21.43 13.02 7.29
N ASP A 164 22.01 14.21 7.52
CA ASP A 164 23.43 14.45 7.35
C ASP A 164 24.27 13.62 8.35
N GLU A 165 23.84 13.54 9.60
CA GLU A 165 24.46 12.68 10.62
C GLU A 165 24.44 11.21 10.20
N TYR A 166 23.31 10.72 9.64
CA TYR A 166 23.20 9.37 9.12
C TYR A 166 24.20 9.10 8.00
N ARG A 167 24.35 10.05 7.07
CA ARG A 167 25.27 9.92 5.93
C ARG A 167 26.74 9.98 6.34
N CYS A 168 27.05 10.74 7.36
CA CYS A 168 28.41 10.85 7.90
C CYS A 168 28.82 9.70 8.83
N SER A 169 27.88 8.85 9.28
CA SER A 169 28.12 7.87 10.35
C SER A 169 28.78 6.55 9.93
N GLY A 170 29.39 6.44 8.74
CA GLY A 170 30.20 5.28 8.33
C GLY A 170 30.22 5.03 6.83
N ASP A 171 31.08 4.13 6.37
CA ASP A 171 31.35 3.82 4.97
C ASP A 171 30.07 3.65 4.14
N GLU A 172 29.88 4.56 3.17
CA GLU A 172 28.88 4.52 2.09
C GLU A 172 27.48 4.01 2.48
N LYS A 173 26.91 4.48 3.59
CA LYS A 173 25.51 4.14 3.90
C LYS A 173 24.57 4.81 2.91
N LYS A 174 24.11 4.02 1.94
CA LYS A 174 23.07 4.43 1.00
C LYS A 174 21.75 4.62 1.74
N GLY A 175 21.07 5.72 1.45
CA GLY A 175 19.70 5.93 1.95
C GLY A 175 18.74 4.90 1.37
N CYS A 176 17.71 4.54 2.13
CA CYS A 176 16.59 3.79 1.58
C CYS A 176 15.59 4.75 0.91
N THR A 177 14.74 4.25 0.02
CA THR A 177 13.71 5.06 -0.66
C THR A 177 12.89 5.90 0.32
N GLU A 178 12.54 5.36 1.49
CA GLU A 178 11.75 6.09 2.50
C GLU A 178 12.52 7.25 3.13
N SER A 179 13.81 7.11 3.38
CA SER A 179 14.61 8.23 3.91
C SER A 179 14.71 9.36 2.90
N TYR A 180 14.93 9.05 1.61
CA TYR A 180 14.88 10.03 0.54
C TYR A 180 13.52 10.74 0.43
N ASN A 181 12.42 9.98 0.55
CA ASN A 181 11.06 10.54 0.55
C ASN A 181 10.87 11.58 1.67
N ILE A 182 11.35 11.29 2.89
CA ILE A 182 11.25 12.21 4.02
C ILE A 182 12.09 13.47 3.76
N VAL A 183 13.30 13.33 3.23
CA VAL A 183 14.19 14.46 2.93
C VAL A 183 13.63 15.32 1.80
N MET A 184 13.14 14.71 0.72
CA MET A 184 12.43 15.44 -0.35
C MET A 184 11.28 16.26 0.22
N GLN A 185 10.43 15.63 1.05
CA GLN A 185 9.31 16.32 1.68
C GLN A 185 9.76 17.48 2.58
N ALA A 186 10.86 17.30 3.32
CA ALA A 186 11.42 18.36 4.16
C ALA A 186 11.88 19.56 3.31
N TYR A 187 12.61 19.34 2.23
CA TYR A 187 13.03 20.42 1.32
C TYR A 187 11.84 21.16 0.70
N MET A 188 10.81 20.43 0.25
CA MET A 188 9.58 21.02 -0.30
C MET A 188 8.82 21.87 0.72
N ARG A 189 8.82 21.46 2.00
CA ARG A 189 8.17 22.24 3.07
C ARG A 189 8.95 23.49 3.44
N LEU A 190 10.29 23.44 3.32
CA LEU A 190 11.19 24.59 3.52
C LEU A 190 11.25 25.52 2.30
N GLY A 191 10.54 25.21 1.20
CA GLY A 191 10.61 26.00 -0.04
C GLY A 191 11.93 25.88 -0.80
N LYS A 192 12.71 24.83 -0.51
CA LYS A 192 13.98 24.52 -1.19
C LYS A 192 13.71 23.53 -2.32
N ASP A 193 13.05 24.00 -3.37
CA ASP A 193 12.49 23.15 -4.42
C ASP A 193 13.58 22.52 -5.29
N SER A 194 14.68 23.24 -5.54
CA SER A 194 15.86 22.70 -6.26
C SER A 194 16.52 21.56 -5.52
N GLU A 195 16.66 21.65 -4.20
CA GLU A 195 17.23 20.61 -3.35
C GLU A 195 16.34 19.36 -3.30
N ALA A 196 15.03 19.55 -3.36
CA ALA A 196 14.07 18.42 -3.45
C ALA A 196 14.26 17.64 -4.76
N VAL A 197 14.47 18.33 -5.90
CA VAL A 197 14.79 17.70 -7.19
C VAL A 197 16.12 16.98 -7.13
N LEU A 198 17.16 17.62 -6.60
CA LEU A 198 18.49 17.02 -6.45
C LEU A 198 18.46 15.78 -5.55
N THR A 199 17.63 15.78 -4.52
CA THR A 199 17.45 14.63 -3.62
C THR A 199 16.82 13.43 -4.37
N PHE A 200 15.88 13.68 -5.28
CA PHE A 200 15.34 12.63 -6.13
C PHE A 200 16.42 12.09 -7.09
N ASP A 201 17.21 12.95 -7.72
CA ASP A 201 18.35 12.55 -8.56
C ASP A 201 19.33 11.67 -7.79
N GLN A 202 19.66 12.09 -6.57
CA GLN A 202 20.56 11.34 -5.72
C GLN A 202 20.00 9.95 -5.39
N MET A 203 18.71 9.86 -5.05
CA MET A 203 18.05 8.57 -4.81
C MET A 203 18.21 7.63 -6.01
N ILE A 204 17.95 8.11 -7.23
CA ILE A 204 18.07 7.31 -8.45
C ILE A 204 19.53 6.90 -8.69
N ASN A 205 20.47 7.84 -8.57
CA ASN A 205 21.90 7.59 -8.81
C ASN A 205 22.50 6.58 -7.82
N GLU A 206 22.01 6.54 -6.59
CA GLU A 206 22.42 5.57 -5.57
C GLU A 206 21.69 4.23 -5.69
N GLY A 207 20.82 4.07 -6.70
CA GLY A 207 20.08 2.82 -6.99
C GLY A 207 18.80 2.64 -6.18
N GLY A 208 18.29 3.70 -5.55
CA GLY A 208 16.99 3.70 -4.91
C GLY A 208 15.85 3.61 -5.94
N LEU A 209 14.82 2.85 -5.63
CA LEU A 209 13.66 2.68 -6.51
C LEU A 209 12.50 3.57 -6.03
N PRO A 210 12.05 4.55 -6.85
CA PRO A 210 10.88 5.34 -6.53
C PRO A 210 9.65 4.45 -6.32
N ASN A 211 8.90 4.74 -5.28
CA ASN A 211 7.65 4.04 -4.94
C ASN A 211 6.43 4.98 -5.05
N SER A 212 5.23 4.45 -4.80
CA SER A 212 3.99 5.24 -4.82
C SER A 212 4.09 6.50 -3.96
N ARG A 213 4.75 6.43 -2.79
CA ARG A 213 4.94 7.59 -1.90
C ARG A 213 5.83 8.66 -2.52
N THR A 214 6.90 8.27 -3.22
CA THR A 214 7.76 9.21 -3.95
C THR A 214 6.95 10.04 -4.93
N PHE A 215 6.09 9.38 -5.72
CA PHE A 215 5.26 10.07 -6.69
C PHE A 215 4.10 10.85 -6.05
N THR A 216 3.59 10.41 -4.90
CA THR A 216 2.65 11.23 -4.12
C THR A 216 3.28 12.56 -3.75
N ILE A 217 4.52 12.53 -3.24
CA ILE A 217 5.26 13.73 -2.85
C ILE A 217 5.48 14.65 -4.07
N MET A 218 5.87 14.09 -5.22
CA MET A 218 6.04 14.86 -6.45
C MET A 218 4.74 15.51 -6.92
N ILE A 219 3.63 14.76 -6.91
CA ILE A 219 2.31 15.27 -7.31
C ILE A 219 1.88 16.40 -6.36
N GLU A 220 1.99 16.21 -5.04
CA GLU A 220 1.70 17.25 -4.04
C GLU A 220 2.53 18.50 -4.26
N HIS A 221 3.82 18.34 -4.59
CA HIS A 221 4.71 19.45 -4.86
C HIS A 221 4.28 20.24 -6.11
N LEU A 222 4.05 19.55 -7.23
CA LEU A 222 3.61 20.18 -8.46
C LEU A 222 2.26 20.90 -8.30
N VAL A 223 1.33 20.31 -7.56
CA VAL A 223 0.05 20.95 -7.20
C VAL A 223 0.28 22.22 -6.39
N LYS A 224 1.15 22.18 -5.37
CA LYS A 224 1.51 23.36 -4.56
C LYS A 224 2.11 24.50 -5.39
N LEU A 225 2.89 24.15 -6.42
CA LEU A 225 3.48 25.10 -7.36
C LEU A 225 2.50 25.58 -8.46
N GLY A 226 1.23 25.11 -8.46
CA GLY A 226 0.22 25.44 -9.46
C GLY A 226 0.39 24.70 -10.80
N ASN A 227 1.35 23.79 -10.92
CA ASN A 227 1.64 23.06 -12.16
C ASN A 227 0.75 21.81 -12.31
N LEU A 228 -0.58 22.02 -12.38
CA LEU A 228 -1.57 20.93 -12.38
C LEU A 228 -1.43 19.99 -13.58
N ASP A 229 -1.08 20.50 -14.76
CA ASP A 229 -0.91 19.67 -15.96
C ASP A 229 0.32 18.75 -15.86
N ALA A 230 1.40 19.22 -15.23
CA ALA A 230 2.55 18.38 -14.94
C ALA A 230 2.23 17.30 -13.90
N ALA A 231 1.49 17.65 -12.86
CA ALA A 231 1.01 16.70 -11.85
C ALA A 231 0.15 15.59 -12.47
N LEU A 232 -0.76 15.95 -13.38
CA LEU A 232 -1.59 15.01 -14.12
C LEU A 232 -0.76 14.06 -15.01
N LYS A 233 0.23 14.59 -15.74
CA LYS A 233 1.12 13.76 -16.57
C LYS A 233 1.94 12.77 -15.74
N VAL A 234 2.44 13.18 -14.56
CA VAL A 234 3.12 12.27 -13.63
C VAL A 234 2.16 11.15 -13.22
N PHE A 235 0.93 11.50 -12.82
CA PHE A 235 -0.10 10.52 -12.43
C PHE A 235 -0.46 9.54 -13.56
N GLU A 236 -0.59 10.01 -14.79
CA GLU A 236 -0.89 9.18 -15.97
C GLU A 236 0.25 8.20 -16.30
N THR A 237 1.49 8.58 -15.99
CA THR A 237 2.68 7.74 -16.25
C THR A 237 2.85 6.61 -15.22
N LEU A 238 2.25 6.69 -14.02
CA LEU A 238 2.41 5.69 -12.95
C LEU A 238 2.13 4.24 -13.40
N PRO A 239 1.03 3.93 -14.11
CA PRO A 239 0.77 2.57 -14.56
C PRO A 239 1.81 2.06 -15.55
N LEU A 240 2.41 2.93 -16.37
CA LEU A 240 3.47 2.59 -17.32
C LEU A 240 4.73 2.15 -16.57
N MET A 241 5.02 2.76 -15.42
CA MET A 241 6.09 2.38 -14.51
C MET A 241 5.73 1.22 -13.57
N ARG A 242 4.56 0.59 -13.75
CA ARG A 242 4.02 -0.46 -12.87
C ARG A 242 3.86 -0.04 -11.41
N ILE A 243 3.66 1.24 -11.20
CA ILE A 243 3.37 1.82 -9.89
C ILE A 243 1.85 1.95 -9.77
N THR A 244 1.31 1.40 -8.70
CA THR A 244 -0.13 1.48 -8.43
C THR A 244 -0.51 2.90 -8.02
N ARG A 245 -1.57 3.41 -8.63
CA ARG A 245 -2.18 4.67 -8.21
C ARG A 245 -2.82 4.47 -6.84
N THR A 246 -2.52 5.36 -5.90
CA THR A 246 -3.06 5.33 -4.55
C THR A 246 -4.26 6.26 -4.43
N LEU A 247 -5.08 6.05 -3.42
CA LEU A 247 -6.21 6.93 -3.11
C LEU A 247 -5.74 8.37 -2.87
N LYS A 248 -4.56 8.54 -2.29
CA LYS A 248 -3.99 9.86 -2.03
C LYS A 248 -3.64 10.62 -3.31
N HIS A 249 -3.15 9.92 -4.36
CA HIS A 249 -2.94 10.53 -5.67
C HIS A 249 -4.24 11.11 -6.23
N TYR A 250 -5.33 10.34 -6.15
CA TYR A 250 -6.65 10.78 -6.60
C TYR A 250 -7.17 11.95 -5.79
N SER A 251 -7.09 11.88 -4.45
CA SER A 251 -7.61 12.93 -3.56
C SER A 251 -6.94 14.27 -3.83
N VAL A 252 -5.61 14.29 -3.91
CA VAL A 252 -4.83 15.51 -4.15
C VAL A 252 -5.17 16.14 -5.50
N LEU A 253 -5.28 15.32 -6.55
CA LEU A 253 -5.59 15.83 -7.89
C LEU A 253 -7.05 16.27 -8.00
N VAL A 254 -8.00 15.49 -7.46
CA VAL A 254 -9.43 15.87 -7.50
C VAL A 254 -9.65 17.19 -6.77
N GLU A 255 -9.10 17.36 -5.56
CA GLU A 255 -9.16 18.60 -4.79
C GLU A 255 -8.60 19.77 -5.63
N ALA A 256 -7.38 19.65 -6.13
CA ALA A 256 -6.73 20.71 -6.90
C ALA A 256 -7.45 21.07 -8.22
N PHE A 257 -8.00 20.09 -8.92
CA PHE A 257 -8.75 20.36 -10.18
C PHE A 257 -10.16 20.86 -9.93
N VAL A 258 -10.80 20.54 -8.80
CA VAL A 258 -12.07 21.16 -8.38
C VAL A 258 -11.84 22.60 -8.02
N ASP A 259 -10.80 22.93 -7.24
CA ASP A 259 -10.43 24.30 -6.90
C ASP A 259 -10.11 25.15 -8.15
N ALA A 260 -9.50 24.54 -9.15
CA ALA A 260 -9.25 25.16 -10.46
C ALA A 260 -10.47 25.15 -11.40
N GLN A 261 -11.64 24.66 -10.96
CA GLN A 261 -12.89 24.54 -11.74
C GLN A 261 -12.74 23.72 -13.05
N ARG A 262 -11.75 22.82 -13.12
CA ARG A 262 -11.48 21.96 -14.28
C ARG A 262 -12.24 20.64 -14.18
N PHE A 263 -13.56 20.68 -14.07
CA PHE A 263 -14.44 19.52 -13.83
C PHE A 263 -14.34 18.42 -14.89
N GLY A 264 -14.00 18.77 -16.14
CA GLY A 264 -13.77 17.77 -17.20
C GLY A 264 -12.63 16.82 -16.87
N VAL A 265 -11.54 17.31 -16.27
CA VAL A 265 -10.42 16.48 -15.81
C VAL A 265 -10.83 15.66 -14.58
N VAL A 266 -11.60 16.26 -13.67
CA VAL A 266 -12.11 15.53 -12.49
C VAL A 266 -12.95 14.33 -12.91
N LYS A 267 -13.82 14.48 -13.90
CA LYS A 267 -14.60 13.37 -14.48
C LYS A 267 -13.71 12.22 -14.97
N THR A 268 -12.61 12.53 -15.67
CA THR A 268 -11.67 11.50 -16.13
C THR A 268 -10.92 10.83 -14.97
N LEU A 269 -10.55 11.59 -13.92
CA LEU A 269 -9.93 11.07 -12.71
C LEU A 269 -10.87 10.14 -11.93
N LEU A 270 -12.15 10.50 -11.79
CA LEU A 270 -13.16 9.66 -11.15
C LEU A 270 -13.40 8.37 -11.93
N ALA A 271 -13.46 8.44 -13.27
CA ALA A 271 -13.56 7.26 -14.11
C ALA A 271 -12.33 6.34 -13.97
N ALA A 272 -11.12 6.92 -13.93
CA ALA A 272 -9.88 6.18 -13.71
C ALA A 272 -9.84 5.57 -12.31
N MET A 273 -10.30 6.29 -11.27
CA MET A 273 -10.39 5.80 -9.90
C MET A 273 -11.30 4.57 -9.80
N LYS A 274 -12.46 4.63 -10.45
CA LYS A 274 -13.40 3.51 -10.55
C LYS A 274 -12.78 2.32 -11.29
N ALA A 275 -12.05 2.57 -12.39
CA ALA A 275 -11.35 1.53 -13.14
C ALA A 275 -10.23 0.87 -12.34
N ASP A 276 -9.54 1.62 -11.48
CA ASP A 276 -8.50 1.12 -10.58
C ASP A 276 -9.09 0.43 -9.32
N GLY A 277 -10.44 0.36 -9.19
CA GLY A 277 -11.11 -0.22 -8.03
C GLY A 277 -10.84 0.54 -6.74
N LYS A 278 -10.62 1.86 -6.83
CA LYS A 278 -10.41 2.73 -5.67
C LYS A 278 -11.70 3.45 -5.32
N PHE A 279 -11.89 3.67 -4.02
CA PHE A 279 -13.07 4.32 -3.48
C PHE A 279 -12.70 5.67 -2.89
N PRO A 280 -13.59 6.67 -3.00
CA PRO A 280 -13.29 8.00 -2.52
C PRO A 280 -13.06 8.00 -1.01
N SER A 281 -12.09 8.79 -0.55
CA SER A 281 -11.88 9.07 0.86
C SER A 281 -12.79 10.20 1.34
N ARG A 282 -12.96 10.32 2.64
CA ARG A 282 -13.76 11.42 3.25
C ARG A 282 -13.28 12.81 2.81
N ARG A 283 -11.99 12.99 2.51
CA ARG A 283 -11.43 14.23 1.95
C ARG A 283 -12.03 14.64 0.62
N MET A 284 -12.47 13.67 -0.18
CA MET A 284 -13.08 13.95 -1.48
C MET A 284 -14.56 14.36 -1.35
N LEU A 285 -15.14 14.32 -0.14
CA LEU A 285 -16.57 14.62 0.07
C LEU A 285 -16.92 16.04 -0.35
N GLU A 286 -16.17 17.03 0.13
CA GLU A 286 -16.43 18.44 -0.19
C GLU A 286 -16.13 18.77 -1.67
N PRO A 287 -14.99 18.33 -2.26
CA PRO A 287 -14.77 18.46 -3.70
C PRO A 287 -15.89 17.82 -4.56
N LEU A 288 -16.38 16.63 -4.19
CA LEU A 288 -17.46 15.98 -4.93
C LEU A 288 -18.81 16.69 -4.77
N LYS A 289 -19.11 17.27 -3.61
CA LYS A 289 -20.29 18.11 -3.42
C LYS A 289 -20.21 19.37 -4.28
N CYS A 290 -19.07 20.05 -4.28
CA CYS A 290 -18.85 21.23 -5.12
C CYS A 290 -19.03 20.89 -6.62
N MET A 291 -18.51 19.75 -7.06
CA MET A 291 -18.72 19.27 -8.42
C MET A 291 -20.19 18.95 -8.73
N LYS A 292 -20.93 18.38 -7.76
CA LYS A 292 -22.39 18.15 -7.89
C LYS A 292 -23.13 19.46 -8.04
N GLU A 293 -22.84 20.48 -7.23
CA GLU A 293 -23.44 21.81 -7.29
C GLU A 293 -23.12 22.53 -8.62
N ALA A 294 -21.97 22.21 -9.22
CA ALA A 294 -21.59 22.69 -10.56
C ALA A 294 -22.32 21.96 -11.71
N GLY A 295 -23.28 21.08 -11.42
CA GLY A 295 -24.11 20.41 -12.44
C GLY A 295 -23.65 19.03 -12.89
N PHE A 296 -22.63 18.43 -12.27
CA PHE A 296 -22.12 17.09 -12.58
C PHE A 296 -22.70 16.02 -11.64
N GLU A 297 -24.03 16.00 -11.51
CA GLU A 297 -24.72 15.13 -10.55
C GLU A 297 -24.56 13.65 -10.90
N GLN A 298 -24.65 13.28 -12.18
CA GLN A 298 -24.56 11.87 -12.62
C GLN A 298 -23.20 11.23 -12.32
N GLU A 299 -22.11 12.01 -12.42
CA GLU A 299 -20.75 11.55 -12.21
C GLU A 299 -20.40 11.42 -10.73
N THR A 300 -21.07 12.18 -9.87
CA THR A 300 -20.75 12.27 -8.43
C THR A 300 -21.70 11.48 -7.55
N GLU A 301 -22.93 11.23 -8.00
CA GLU A 301 -23.98 10.60 -7.17
C GLU A 301 -23.56 9.23 -6.63
N GLU A 302 -22.98 8.36 -7.47
CA GLU A 302 -22.54 7.02 -7.07
C GLU A 302 -21.48 7.10 -5.95
N PHE A 303 -20.49 7.99 -6.11
CA PHE A 303 -19.44 8.17 -5.11
C PHE A 303 -19.97 8.80 -3.81
N LEU A 304 -20.83 9.80 -3.90
CA LEU A 304 -21.45 10.42 -2.74
C LEU A 304 -22.33 9.45 -1.96
N ARG A 305 -23.08 8.59 -2.66
CA ARG A 305 -23.91 7.55 -2.03
C ARG A 305 -23.07 6.56 -1.23
N GLU A 306 -21.90 6.18 -1.75
CA GLU A 306 -20.97 5.29 -1.06
C GLU A 306 -20.33 5.93 0.18
N MET A 307 -20.20 7.25 0.19
CA MET A 307 -19.56 8.01 1.28
C MET A 307 -20.54 8.39 2.41
N LEU A 308 -21.84 8.40 2.12
CA LEU A 308 -22.85 8.70 3.13
C LEU A 308 -22.91 7.55 4.14
N PRO A 309 -23.02 7.89 5.44
CA PRO A 309 -23.21 6.87 6.46
C PRO A 309 -24.50 6.09 6.16
N ASP A 310 -24.46 4.77 6.23
CA ASP A 310 -25.65 3.94 6.15
C ASP A 310 -26.56 4.31 7.32
N GLU A 311 -27.76 4.84 7.03
CA GLU A 311 -28.73 5.28 8.05
C GLU A 311 -29.13 4.15 9.02
N ARG A 312 -28.90 2.90 8.63
CA ARG A 312 -29.09 1.71 9.46
C ARG A 312 -28.04 1.56 10.55
N ILE A 313 -26.89 2.24 10.42
CA ILE A 313 -25.78 2.19 11.37
C ILE A 313 -25.66 3.52 12.07
N LYS A 314 -26.52 3.78 13.07
CA LYS A 314 -26.57 5.06 13.78
C LYS A 314 -25.35 5.38 14.66
N ASP A 315 -24.54 4.39 15.00
CA ASP A 315 -23.37 4.51 15.88
C ASP A 315 -22.09 4.02 15.18
N ILE A 316 -21.70 4.66 14.07
CA ILE A 316 -20.42 4.35 13.43
C ILE A 316 -19.30 4.89 14.31
N SER A 317 -18.55 3.97 14.90
CA SER A 317 -17.31 4.30 15.59
C SER A 317 -16.21 4.60 14.57
N LEU A 318 -15.86 5.88 14.41
CA LEU A 318 -14.65 6.27 13.72
C LEU A 318 -13.47 5.93 14.62
N TYR A 319 -12.73 4.89 14.27
CA TYR A 319 -11.50 4.52 14.97
C TYR A 319 -10.38 5.39 14.43
N SER A 320 -9.77 6.18 15.31
CA SER A 320 -8.52 6.86 15.02
C SER A 320 -7.44 5.80 14.81
N MET A 321 -7.06 5.59 13.57
CA MET A 321 -6.02 4.64 13.17
C MET A 321 -4.74 5.38 12.88
N ASP A 322 -3.95 5.56 13.93
CA ASP A 322 -2.56 5.98 13.81
C ASP A 322 -1.65 4.76 13.84
N SER A 323 -1.40 4.17 12.70
CA SER A 323 -0.30 3.22 12.53
C SER A 323 0.49 3.61 11.29
N PRO A 324 1.76 4.05 11.43
CA PRO A 324 2.54 4.53 10.29
C PRO A 324 3.05 3.44 9.35
N SER A 325 2.74 2.17 9.58
CA SER A 325 3.37 1.07 8.84
C SER A 325 2.57 0.46 7.69
N ASP A 326 1.28 0.83 7.50
CA ASP A 326 0.45 0.23 6.44
C ASP A 326 -0.47 1.23 5.73
N SER A 327 -0.20 2.53 5.83
CA SER A 327 -1.08 3.60 5.38
C SER A 327 -0.78 4.10 3.97
N GLU A 328 -0.62 3.21 2.99
CA GLU A 328 -0.67 3.68 1.59
C GLU A 328 -2.10 4.06 1.15
N ASP A 329 -3.14 3.65 1.88
CA ASP A 329 -4.54 3.91 1.54
C ASP A 329 -5.31 4.78 2.56
N GLU A 330 -4.70 5.24 3.65
CA GLU A 330 -5.42 5.96 4.72
C GLU A 330 -4.72 7.28 5.06
N GLY A 331 -4.92 8.28 4.19
CA GLY A 331 -4.61 9.68 4.51
C GLY A 331 -5.75 10.31 5.30
N ASP A 332 -5.39 10.84 6.46
CA ASP A 332 -6.04 11.90 7.23
C ASP A 332 -7.44 11.70 7.80
N GLU A 333 -7.43 11.24 9.03
CA GLU A 333 -8.41 11.68 10.02
C GLU A 333 -7.75 12.79 10.88
N GLN A 334 -7.83 14.03 10.44
CA GLN A 334 -7.59 15.18 11.30
C GLN A 334 -8.84 16.08 11.30
N ASN A 335 -9.20 16.46 12.51
CA ASN A 335 -10.22 17.41 12.92
C ASN A 335 -11.66 16.90 12.92
N ASP A 336 -12.02 16.23 14.02
CA ASP A 336 -13.36 16.43 14.55
C ASP A 336 -13.41 17.85 15.16
N ASP A 337 -14.21 18.70 14.54
CA ASP A 337 -14.61 19.99 15.08
C ASP A 337 -15.14 19.80 16.50
N VAL A 338 -14.56 20.58 17.39
CA VAL A 338 -14.98 20.74 18.77
C VAL A 338 -16.36 21.40 18.77
N ASN A 339 -17.40 20.60 18.68
CA ASN A 339 -18.72 21.00 19.12
C ASN A 339 -19.01 20.33 20.45
N GLU A 340 -18.92 21.13 21.51
CA GLU A 340 -19.20 20.81 22.89
C GLU A 340 -20.66 20.43 23.12
N ALA A 341 -21.06 19.20 22.78
CA ALA A 341 -22.30 18.65 23.33
C ALA A 341 -22.21 17.11 23.33
N ARG A 342 -21.85 16.53 24.48
CA ARG A 342 -21.99 15.11 24.84
C ARG A 342 -21.54 14.14 23.77
N VAL A 343 -20.26 14.17 23.42
CA VAL A 343 -19.65 13.14 22.57
C VAL A 343 -19.59 11.84 23.38
N LYS A 344 -20.50 10.91 23.09
CA LYS A 344 -20.33 9.53 23.57
C LYS A 344 -19.05 9.00 22.98
N LEU A 345 -18.06 8.78 23.82
CA LEU A 345 -16.78 8.25 23.38
C LEU A 345 -17.00 6.83 22.85
N LYS A 346 -16.58 6.61 21.61
CA LYS A 346 -16.70 5.30 20.97
C LYS A 346 -15.71 4.31 21.60
N PRO A 347 -16.06 3.02 21.78
CA PRO A 347 -15.16 2.02 22.33
C PRO A 347 -13.86 1.93 21.52
N TRP A 348 -12.74 1.81 22.22
CA TRP A 348 -11.45 1.64 21.57
C TRP A 348 -11.30 0.21 21.02
N LEU A 349 -10.87 0.09 19.78
CA LEU A 349 -10.60 -1.20 19.14
C LEU A 349 -9.39 -1.08 18.21
N ASP A 350 -8.50 -2.09 18.28
CA ASP A 350 -7.45 -2.29 17.30
C ASP A 350 -7.77 -3.55 16.46
N PRO A 351 -8.23 -3.41 15.20
CA PRO A 351 -8.60 -4.54 14.36
C PRO A 351 -7.45 -5.51 14.11
N LYS A 352 -6.20 -5.02 14.05
CA LYS A 352 -5.00 -5.84 13.87
C LYS A 352 -4.72 -6.70 15.09
N ALA A 353 -4.79 -6.10 16.27
CA ALA A 353 -4.58 -6.82 17.51
C ALA A 353 -5.71 -7.83 17.79
N LEU A 354 -6.96 -7.46 17.50
CA LEU A 354 -8.10 -8.37 17.61
C LEU A 354 -7.97 -9.55 16.63
N ALA A 355 -7.69 -9.30 15.34
CA ALA A 355 -7.50 -10.37 14.36
C ALA A 355 -6.34 -11.31 14.73
N ASN A 356 -5.25 -10.77 15.29
CA ASN A 356 -4.12 -11.58 15.76
C ASN A 356 -4.45 -12.40 17.01
N SER A 357 -5.42 -12.00 17.83
CA SER A 357 -5.90 -12.78 18.97
C SER A 357 -6.79 -13.95 18.54
N LEU A 358 -7.41 -13.87 17.36
CA LEU A 358 -8.29 -14.88 16.79
C LEU A 358 -7.48 -15.96 16.04
N LYS A 359 -6.71 -16.76 16.77
CA LYS A 359 -5.88 -17.83 16.17
C LYS A 359 -6.68 -19.04 15.73
N LYS A 360 -7.69 -19.41 16.50
CA LYS A 360 -8.60 -20.53 16.22
C LYS A 360 -10.04 -20.09 16.49
N TRP A 361 -10.94 -20.53 15.65
CA TRP A 361 -12.37 -20.28 15.82
C TRP A 361 -12.98 -21.34 16.76
N SER A 362 -13.58 -20.92 17.86
CA SER A 362 -14.20 -21.81 18.86
C SER A 362 -15.45 -21.16 19.46
N SER A 363 -16.29 -21.93 20.13
CA SER A 363 -17.46 -21.43 20.87
C SER A 363 -17.10 -20.31 21.85
N ASP A 364 -16.00 -20.49 22.59
CA ASP A 364 -15.57 -19.52 23.61
C ASP A 364 -15.17 -18.18 22.98
N VAL A 365 -14.61 -18.22 21.76
CA VAL A 365 -14.29 -17.01 20.99
C VAL A 365 -15.55 -16.30 20.55
N VAL A 366 -16.55 -17.06 20.06
CA VAL A 366 -17.85 -16.51 19.64
C VAL A 366 -18.53 -15.84 20.83
N THR A 367 -18.64 -16.52 21.97
CA THR A 367 -19.23 -15.96 23.19
C THR A 367 -18.50 -14.68 23.63
N ALA A 368 -17.18 -14.67 23.60
CA ALA A 368 -16.40 -13.48 23.96
C ALA A 368 -16.65 -12.28 23.01
N LEU A 369 -16.81 -12.53 21.70
CA LEU A 369 -17.11 -11.49 20.73
C LEU A 369 -18.54 -10.96 20.87
N GLU A 370 -19.50 -11.82 21.19
CA GLU A 370 -20.90 -11.46 21.45
C GLU A 370 -21.03 -10.63 22.73
N GLU A 371 -20.35 -11.04 23.80
CA GLU A 371 -20.29 -10.29 25.07
C GLU A 371 -19.65 -8.91 24.91
N ALA A 372 -18.70 -8.75 23.97
CA ALA A 372 -18.05 -7.48 23.70
C ALA A 372 -18.98 -6.45 23.02
N ASN A 373 -20.09 -6.88 22.48
CA ASN A 373 -21.17 -6.06 21.89
C ASN A 373 -20.64 -5.00 20.88
N PHE A 374 -19.77 -5.44 19.96
CA PHE A 374 -19.25 -4.59 18.91
C PHE A 374 -20.30 -4.22 17.89
N VAL A 375 -20.25 -2.99 17.38
CA VAL A 375 -20.95 -2.61 16.16
C VAL A 375 -20.07 -3.00 14.98
N TRP A 376 -20.49 -4.00 14.23
CA TRP A 376 -19.77 -4.48 13.05
C TRP A 376 -20.06 -3.59 11.85
N THR A 377 -19.03 -2.92 11.35
CA THR A 377 -19.10 -2.11 10.14
C THR A 377 -18.30 -2.77 9.02
N ASN A 378 -18.63 -2.45 7.75
CA ASN A 378 -17.90 -2.98 6.59
C ASN A 378 -16.40 -2.64 6.67
N LEU A 379 -16.07 -1.42 7.12
CA LEU A 379 -14.69 -0.99 7.33
C LEU A 379 -13.98 -1.86 8.39
N LEU A 380 -14.60 -2.09 9.54
CA LEU A 380 -14.03 -2.91 10.61
C LEU A 380 -13.80 -4.34 10.11
N VAL A 381 -14.79 -4.93 9.45
CA VAL A 381 -14.70 -6.29 8.91
C VAL A 381 -13.59 -6.39 7.85
N CYS A 382 -13.48 -5.41 6.93
CA CYS A 382 -12.40 -5.37 5.95
C CYS A 382 -11.01 -5.28 6.61
N LYS A 383 -10.86 -4.45 7.66
CA LYS A 383 -9.60 -4.35 8.43
C LYS A 383 -9.28 -5.64 9.18
N MET A 384 -10.28 -6.31 9.74
CA MET A 384 -10.11 -7.63 10.35
C MET A 384 -9.64 -8.67 9.33
N LEU A 385 -10.33 -8.78 8.18
CA LEU A 385 -10.01 -9.72 7.10
C LEU A 385 -8.59 -9.51 6.55
N ARG A 386 -8.10 -8.27 6.48
CA ARG A 386 -6.72 -7.97 6.06
C ARG A 386 -5.68 -8.56 7.01
N ASN A 387 -5.98 -8.67 8.30
CA ASN A 387 -5.04 -9.02 9.35
C ASN A 387 -5.10 -10.47 9.83
N PHE A 388 -6.08 -11.26 9.38
CA PHE A 388 -6.12 -12.68 9.68
C PHE A 388 -4.94 -13.44 9.05
N ARG A 389 -4.36 -14.36 9.80
CA ARG A 389 -3.28 -15.24 9.33
C ARG A 389 -3.81 -16.55 8.74
N SER A 390 -4.91 -17.09 9.29
CA SER A 390 -5.53 -18.33 8.83
C SER A 390 -6.75 -18.02 7.98
N PRO A 391 -6.85 -18.56 6.75
CA PRO A 391 -8.01 -18.40 5.90
C PRO A 391 -9.25 -19.10 6.48
N GLU A 392 -9.09 -20.19 7.24
CA GLU A 392 -10.19 -20.91 7.88
C GLU A 392 -10.83 -20.06 9.00
N THR A 393 -10.00 -19.45 9.84
CA THR A 393 -10.48 -18.54 10.90
C THR A 393 -11.16 -17.31 10.30
N ALA A 394 -10.58 -16.75 9.22
CA ALA A 394 -11.17 -15.62 8.52
C ALA A 394 -12.54 -15.99 7.88
N TRP A 395 -12.62 -17.18 7.29
CA TRP A 395 -13.88 -17.68 6.73
C TRP A 395 -14.96 -17.88 7.80
N SER A 396 -14.59 -18.49 8.92
CA SER A 396 -15.52 -18.67 10.04
C SER A 396 -16.01 -17.34 10.61
N PHE A 397 -15.09 -16.38 10.77
CA PHE A 397 -15.42 -15.00 11.16
C PHE A 397 -16.35 -14.34 10.12
N PHE A 398 -16.05 -14.45 8.85
CA PHE A 398 -16.84 -13.88 7.76
C PHE A 398 -18.27 -14.42 7.76
N CYS A 399 -18.44 -15.73 7.93
CA CYS A 399 -19.76 -16.33 8.03
C CYS A 399 -20.50 -15.93 9.32
N TRP A 400 -19.78 -15.83 10.43
CA TRP A 400 -20.37 -15.46 11.71
C TRP A 400 -20.83 -13.99 11.72
N VAL A 401 -20.02 -13.06 11.18
CA VAL A 401 -20.41 -11.66 11.18
C VAL A 401 -21.61 -11.38 10.29
N ALA A 402 -21.85 -12.20 9.26
CA ALA A 402 -23.00 -12.09 8.38
C ALA A 402 -24.36 -12.24 9.09
N ILE A 403 -24.39 -12.91 10.25
CA ILE A 403 -25.61 -13.13 11.05
C ILE A 403 -25.74 -12.13 12.19
N GLN A 404 -24.77 -11.20 12.34
CA GLN A 404 -24.84 -10.20 13.39
C GLN A 404 -25.91 -9.15 13.09
N PRO A 405 -26.63 -8.65 14.12
CA PRO A 405 -27.68 -7.66 13.94
C PRO A 405 -27.16 -6.38 13.29
N GLY A 406 -27.82 -5.91 12.24
CA GLY A 406 -27.49 -4.67 11.57
C GLY A 406 -26.31 -4.73 10.61
N PHE A 407 -25.70 -5.90 10.39
CA PHE A 407 -24.61 -6.09 9.46
C PHE A 407 -25.04 -6.85 8.20
N THR A 408 -24.57 -6.40 7.05
CA THR A 408 -24.68 -7.11 5.76
C THR A 408 -23.38 -6.95 5.01
N HIS A 409 -22.92 -8.04 4.39
CA HIS A 409 -21.74 -7.96 3.53
C HIS A 409 -22.03 -7.12 2.28
N ASP A 410 -21.16 -6.19 2.00
CA ASP A 410 -21.12 -5.42 0.76
C ASP A 410 -20.09 -5.99 -0.23
N ALA A 411 -19.97 -5.38 -1.40
CA ALA A 411 -18.99 -5.76 -2.42
C ALA A 411 -17.55 -5.73 -1.88
N TYR A 412 -17.24 -4.82 -0.95
CA TYR A 412 -15.89 -4.65 -0.38
C TYR A 412 -15.48 -5.78 0.55
N THR A 413 -16.38 -6.16 1.47
CA THR A 413 -16.11 -7.25 2.39
C THR A 413 -15.99 -8.58 1.64
N ILE A 414 -16.81 -8.77 0.58
CA ILE A 414 -16.74 -9.93 -0.31
C ILE A 414 -15.42 -9.93 -1.08
N GLU A 415 -15.03 -8.81 -1.70
CA GLU A 415 -13.77 -8.66 -2.41
C GLU A 415 -12.58 -8.97 -1.50
N ARG A 416 -12.59 -8.43 -0.30
CA ARG A 416 -11.52 -8.64 0.68
C ARG A 416 -11.41 -10.11 1.08
N MET A 417 -12.53 -10.77 1.31
CA MET A 417 -12.55 -12.19 1.62
C MET A 417 -12.06 -13.04 0.44
N MET A 418 -12.55 -12.78 -0.78
CA MET A 418 -12.09 -13.46 -2.00
C MET A 418 -10.59 -13.31 -2.21
N THR A 419 -10.07 -12.09 -2.05
CA THR A 419 -8.64 -11.78 -2.17
C THR A 419 -7.80 -12.61 -1.20
N MET A 420 -8.24 -12.68 0.05
CA MET A 420 -7.56 -13.46 1.07
C MET A 420 -7.58 -14.97 0.75
N LEU A 421 -8.73 -15.50 0.37
CA LEU A 421 -8.89 -16.91 0.00
C LEU A 421 -8.06 -17.28 -1.23
N ALA A 422 -8.08 -16.45 -2.28
CA ALA A 422 -7.29 -16.67 -3.50
C ALA A 422 -5.79 -16.65 -3.22
N ARG A 423 -5.32 -15.71 -2.38
CA ARG A 423 -3.91 -15.66 -1.95
C ARG A 423 -3.45 -16.95 -1.26
N ASN A 424 -4.33 -17.57 -0.48
CA ASN A 424 -4.07 -18.81 0.24
C ASN A 424 -4.44 -20.08 -0.56
N GLY A 425 -4.88 -19.94 -1.81
CA GLY A 425 -5.21 -21.07 -2.69
C GLY A 425 -6.47 -21.82 -2.33
N GLN A 426 -7.40 -21.23 -1.57
CA GLN A 426 -8.67 -21.82 -1.14
C GLN A 426 -9.73 -21.71 -2.25
N VAL A 427 -9.51 -22.45 -3.35
CA VAL A 427 -10.32 -22.37 -4.57
C VAL A 427 -11.81 -22.63 -4.32
N GLU A 428 -12.13 -23.69 -3.55
CA GLU A 428 -13.50 -24.08 -3.27
C GLU A 428 -14.32 -23.00 -2.56
N LEU A 429 -13.68 -22.27 -1.63
CA LEU A 429 -14.34 -21.17 -0.91
C LEU A 429 -14.53 -19.95 -1.80
N VAL A 430 -13.57 -19.67 -2.68
CA VAL A 430 -13.73 -18.60 -3.69
C VAL A 430 -14.88 -18.95 -4.65
N ASP A 431 -14.95 -20.21 -5.13
CA ASP A 431 -16.05 -20.67 -5.99
C ASP A 431 -17.41 -20.55 -5.31
N LYS A 432 -17.50 -20.86 -4.02
CA LYS A 432 -18.74 -20.65 -3.23
C LYS A 432 -19.13 -19.18 -3.17
N LEU A 433 -18.17 -18.27 -2.96
CA LEU A 433 -18.43 -16.83 -2.97
C LEU A 433 -18.86 -16.33 -4.35
N ILE A 434 -18.16 -16.76 -5.41
CA ILE A 434 -18.51 -16.41 -6.81
C ILE A 434 -19.95 -16.85 -7.12
N SER A 435 -20.28 -18.08 -6.78
CA SER A 435 -21.64 -18.62 -7.01
C SER A 435 -22.70 -17.79 -6.28
N LYS A 436 -22.41 -17.37 -5.05
CA LYS A 436 -23.31 -16.55 -4.25
C LYS A 436 -23.45 -15.13 -4.81
N VAL A 437 -22.34 -14.47 -5.13
CA VAL A 437 -22.30 -13.14 -5.77
C VAL A 437 -23.16 -13.13 -7.04
N ARG A 438 -23.08 -14.21 -7.83
CA ARG A 438 -23.90 -14.38 -9.04
C ARG A 438 -25.40 -14.52 -8.73
N ILE A 439 -25.76 -15.32 -7.72
CA ILE A 439 -27.16 -15.52 -7.32
C ILE A 439 -27.77 -14.21 -6.79
N GLU A 440 -27.00 -13.44 -6.04
CA GLU A 440 -27.43 -12.17 -5.46
C GLU A 440 -27.33 -10.99 -6.46
N GLY A 441 -26.82 -11.21 -7.67
CA GLY A 441 -26.71 -10.18 -8.72
C GLY A 441 -25.68 -9.09 -8.39
N ILE A 442 -24.76 -9.33 -7.45
CA ILE A 442 -23.71 -8.40 -7.08
C ILE A 442 -22.67 -8.38 -8.19
N LYS A 443 -22.35 -7.20 -8.73
CA LYS A 443 -21.28 -7.03 -9.71
C LYS A 443 -19.97 -6.76 -8.99
N LEU A 444 -18.96 -7.57 -9.26
CA LEU A 444 -17.62 -7.35 -8.74
C LEU A 444 -16.87 -6.36 -9.62
N PRO A 445 -16.03 -5.48 -9.04
CA PRO A 445 -15.14 -4.63 -9.80
C PRO A 445 -14.17 -5.47 -10.67
N PHE A 446 -13.85 -4.96 -11.85
CA PHE A 446 -12.87 -5.56 -12.75
C PHE A 446 -11.51 -5.80 -12.07
N SER A 447 -11.07 -4.84 -11.25
CA SER A 447 -9.82 -4.92 -10.47
C SER A 447 -9.77 -6.14 -9.56
N THR A 448 -10.91 -6.53 -8.97
CA THR A 448 -11.03 -7.70 -8.11
C THR A 448 -10.79 -8.99 -8.88
N ILE A 449 -11.42 -9.14 -10.05
CA ILE A 449 -11.23 -10.32 -10.91
C ILE A 449 -9.78 -10.44 -11.33
N ARG A 450 -9.19 -9.34 -11.80
CA ARG A 450 -7.78 -9.29 -12.16
C ARG A 450 -6.87 -9.67 -10.99
N LEU A 451 -7.14 -9.12 -9.79
CA LEU A 451 -6.37 -9.42 -8.59
C LEU A 451 -6.48 -10.90 -8.18
N ILE A 452 -7.67 -11.52 -8.27
CA ILE A 452 -7.86 -12.94 -7.98
C ILE A 452 -7.02 -13.80 -8.94
N ILE A 453 -7.01 -13.48 -10.24
CA ILE A 453 -6.18 -14.17 -11.24
C ILE A 453 -4.69 -14.07 -10.89
N ASP A 454 -4.20 -12.86 -10.56
CA ASP A 454 -2.80 -12.66 -10.16
C ASP A 454 -2.45 -13.42 -8.85
N LEU A 455 -3.36 -13.47 -7.88
CA LEU A 455 -3.18 -14.20 -6.62
C LEU A 455 -3.18 -15.72 -6.80
N TYR A 456 -3.97 -16.24 -7.72
CA TYR A 456 -3.88 -17.65 -8.11
C TYR A 456 -2.53 -17.99 -8.76
N GLY A 457 -1.89 -17.02 -9.40
CA GLY A 457 -0.48 -17.18 -9.85
C GLY A 457 0.50 -17.31 -8.68
N ILE A 458 0.26 -16.59 -7.57
CA ILE A 458 1.08 -16.69 -6.35
C ILE A 458 0.84 -18.03 -5.64
N SER A 459 -0.42 -18.43 -5.50
CA SER A 459 -0.80 -19.69 -4.85
C SER A 459 -0.68 -20.92 -5.76
N LYS A 460 -0.19 -20.77 -6.99
CA LYS A 460 0.03 -21.84 -7.99
C LYS A 460 -1.22 -22.64 -8.31
N LYS A 461 -2.32 -21.95 -8.58
CA LYS A 461 -3.63 -22.53 -8.96
C LYS A 461 -4.04 -22.05 -10.36
N PRO A 462 -3.36 -22.49 -11.45
CA PRO A 462 -3.61 -21.99 -12.81
C PRO A 462 -5.02 -22.32 -13.32
N ASP A 463 -5.52 -23.52 -13.04
CA ASP A 463 -6.86 -23.95 -13.49
C ASP A 463 -7.97 -23.08 -12.90
N ALA A 464 -7.81 -22.69 -11.63
CA ALA A 464 -8.74 -21.76 -10.97
C ALA A 464 -8.66 -20.36 -11.61
N ALA A 465 -7.49 -19.88 -11.98
CA ALA A 465 -7.32 -18.62 -12.68
C ALA A 465 -8.00 -18.62 -14.06
N ILE A 466 -7.84 -19.68 -14.84
CA ILE A 466 -8.51 -19.87 -16.14
C ILE A 466 -10.02 -19.88 -15.94
N LYS A 467 -10.53 -20.59 -14.92
CA LYS A 467 -11.95 -20.66 -14.62
C LYS A 467 -12.54 -19.28 -14.31
N VAL A 468 -11.89 -18.50 -13.46
CA VAL A 468 -12.30 -17.14 -13.11
C VAL A 468 -12.24 -16.22 -14.34
N PHE A 469 -11.19 -16.32 -15.15
CA PHE A 469 -11.05 -15.56 -16.39
C PHE A 469 -12.24 -15.83 -17.36
N ARG A 470 -12.61 -17.09 -17.56
CA ARG A 470 -13.75 -17.47 -18.43
C ARG A 470 -15.11 -16.98 -17.90
N GLN A 471 -15.19 -16.63 -16.63
CA GLN A 471 -16.41 -16.13 -15.96
C GLN A 471 -16.47 -14.60 -15.84
N ASP A 472 -15.47 -13.88 -16.36
CA ASP A 472 -15.30 -12.42 -16.20
C ASP A 472 -16.53 -11.61 -16.60
N ARG A 473 -17.12 -11.89 -17.78
CA ARG A 473 -18.31 -11.20 -18.29
C ARG A 473 -19.55 -11.39 -17.40
N ALA A 474 -19.69 -12.57 -16.80
CA ALA A 474 -20.79 -12.86 -15.88
C ALA A 474 -20.63 -12.12 -14.54
N LEU A 475 -19.40 -11.84 -14.14
CA LEU A 475 -19.06 -11.23 -12.86
C LEU A 475 -18.95 -9.70 -12.90
N CYS A 476 -18.40 -9.15 -14.00
CA CYS A 476 -18.13 -7.71 -14.14
C CYS A 476 -19.08 -6.99 -15.10
N GLY A 477 -19.84 -7.72 -15.91
CA GLY A 477 -20.64 -7.16 -17.01
C GLY A 477 -19.80 -6.85 -18.25
N SER A 478 -20.15 -5.80 -19.00
CA SER A 478 -19.41 -5.41 -20.23
C SER A 478 -18.01 -4.87 -19.87
N ILE A 479 -16.99 -5.42 -20.53
CA ILE A 479 -15.59 -5.05 -20.33
C ILE A 479 -15.07 -4.42 -21.62
N SER A 480 -14.37 -3.27 -21.53
CA SER A 480 -13.71 -2.65 -22.70
C SER A 480 -12.48 -3.46 -23.12
N ASP A 481 -12.10 -3.34 -24.39
CA ASP A 481 -10.95 -4.05 -24.97
C ASP A 481 -9.66 -3.82 -24.18
N PHE A 482 -9.45 -2.59 -23.69
CA PHE A 482 -8.31 -2.27 -22.82
C PHE A 482 -8.33 -3.06 -21.52
N LYS A 483 -9.49 -3.20 -20.85
CA LYS A 483 -9.62 -4.00 -19.64
C LYS A 483 -9.45 -5.49 -19.92
N LEU A 484 -9.96 -5.94 -21.07
CA LEU A 484 -9.80 -7.32 -21.52
C LEU A 484 -8.32 -7.64 -21.79
N MET A 485 -7.58 -6.73 -22.43
CA MET A 485 -6.13 -6.83 -22.62
C MET A 485 -5.40 -6.99 -21.27
N LEU A 486 -5.79 -6.21 -20.26
CA LEU A 486 -5.20 -6.32 -18.92
C LEU A 486 -5.51 -7.65 -18.22
N LEU A 487 -6.70 -8.24 -18.45
CA LEU A 487 -7.04 -9.58 -17.92
C LEU A 487 -6.22 -10.67 -18.58
N TYR A 488 -6.11 -10.64 -19.92
CA TYR A 488 -5.24 -11.57 -20.64
C TYR A 488 -3.79 -11.48 -20.15
N SER A 489 -3.26 -10.27 -19.99
CA SER A 489 -1.90 -10.04 -19.47
C SER A 489 -1.71 -10.61 -18.06
N SER A 490 -2.72 -10.51 -17.19
CA SER A 490 -2.68 -11.11 -15.84
C SER A 490 -2.75 -12.63 -15.89
N LEU A 491 -3.59 -13.19 -16.77
CA LEU A 491 -3.69 -14.65 -16.94
C LEU A 491 -2.39 -15.22 -17.52
N LEU A 492 -1.83 -14.61 -18.58
CA LEU A 492 -0.53 -15.00 -19.18
C LEU A 492 0.59 -15.01 -18.14
N ARG A 493 0.66 -13.96 -17.30
CA ARG A 493 1.62 -13.88 -16.18
C ARG A 493 1.40 -14.98 -15.15
N THR A 494 0.16 -15.32 -14.87
CA THR A 494 -0.18 -16.41 -13.95
C THR A 494 0.23 -17.76 -14.50
N LEU A 495 -0.07 -18.05 -15.77
CA LEU A 495 0.30 -19.29 -16.44
C LEU A 495 1.83 -19.46 -16.53
N THR A 496 2.56 -18.41 -16.89
CA THR A 496 4.03 -18.44 -16.91
C THR A 496 4.63 -18.67 -15.52
N LYS A 497 4.12 -18.02 -14.47
CA LYS A 497 4.54 -18.29 -13.07
C LYS A 497 4.27 -19.73 -12.64
N CYS A 498 3.21 -20.36 -13.16
CA CYS A 498 2.86 -21.75 -12.89
C CYS A 498 3.54 -22.74 -13.84
N LYS A 499 4.41 -22.29 -14.77
CA LYS A 499 5.10 -23.08 -15.79
C LYS A 499 4.15 -23.84 -16.74
N ARG A 500 2.96 -23.27 -17.01
CA ARG A 500 1.98 -23.80 -17.98
C ARG A 500 2.23 -23.15 -19.35
N ASN A 501 3.38 -23.48 -19.97
CA ASN A 501 3.88 -22.83 -21.19
C ASN A 501 2.95 -23.00 -22.40
N ALA A 502 2.44 -24.21 -22.62
CA ALA A 502 1.54 -24.49 -23.75
C ALA A 502 0.25 -23.64 -23.64
N GLU A 503 -0.38 -23.62 -22.47
CA GLU A 503 -1.59 -22.84 -22.24
C GLU A 503 -1.34 -21.32 -22.27
N ALA A 504 -0.13 -20.88 -21.91
CA ALA A 504 0.23 -19.47 -22.05
C ALA A 504 0.30 -19.06 -23.53
N LEU A 505 0.88 -19.90 -24.39
CA LEU A 505 0.93 -19.63 -25.84
C LEU A 505 -0.48 -19.69 -26.47
N GLU A 506 -1.27 -20.71 -26.11
CA GLU A 506 -2.65 -20.84 -26.54
C GLU A 506 -3.50 -19.61 -26.10
N THR A 507 -3.32 -19.15 -24.86
CA THR A 507 -4.00 -17.93 -24.37
C THR A 507 -3.55 -16.68 -25.12
N LEU A 508 -2.29 -16.57 -25.53
CA LEU A 508 -1.81 -15.46 -26.35
C LEU A 508 -2.43 -15.49 -27.75
N GLU A 509 -2.53 -16.67 -28.36
CA GLU A 509 -3.19 -16.86 -29.65
C GLU A 509 -4.67 -16.52 -29.56
N ASP A 510 -5.37 -16.97 -28.53
CA ASP A 510 -6.77 -16.64 -28.25
C ASP A 510 -6.98 -15.12 -28.08
N MET A 511 -6.07 -14.43 -27.36
CA MET A 511 -6.08 -12.98 -27.22
C MET A 511 -6.04 -12.26 -28.57
N ILE A 512 -5.15 -12.70 -29.47
CA ILE A 512 -5.00 -12.10 -30.80
C ILE A 512 -6.21 -12.42 -31.69
N MET A 513 -6.70 -13.66 -31.63
CA MET A 513 -7.88 -14.09 -32.40
C MET A 513 -9.17 -13.38 -31.98
N THR A 514 -9.28 -12.99 -30.72
CA THR A 514 -10.40 -12.18 -30.22
C THR A 514 -10.29 -10.67 -30.56
N GLY A 515 -9.24 -10.28 -31.31
CA GLY A 515 -9.01 -8.89 -31.73
C GLY A 515 -8.38 -8.00 -30.65
N VAL A 516 -7.95 -8.58 -29.54
CA VAL A 516 -7.29 -7.84 -28.47
C VAL A 516 -5.78 -7.84 -28.70
N SER A 517 -5.20 -6.68 -29.02
CA SER A 517 -3.76 -6.57 -29.25
C SER A 517 -2.96 -6.62 -27.96
N PRO A 518 -2.00 -7.56 -27.82
CA PRO A 518 -1.08 -7.58 -26.70
C PRO A 518 -0.18 -6.34 -26.68
N ASP A 519 0.15 -5.84 -25.50
CA ASP A 519 1.09 -4.74 -25.34
C ASP A 519 2.56 -5.22 -25.30
N ILE A 520 3.50 -4.29 -25.46
CA ILE A 520 4.94 -4.56 -25.40
C ILE A 520 5.32 -5.24 -24.07
N GLN A 521 4.65 -4.88 -22.96
CA GLN A 521 4.94 -5.46 -21.66
C GLN A 521 4.53 -6.93 -21.56
N THR A 522 3.45 -7.32 -22.21
CA THR A 522 2.99 -8.72 -22.29
C THR A 522 4.01 -9.55 -23.08
N PHE A 523 4.43 -9.08 -24.25
CA PHE A 523 5.46 -9.77 -25.05
C PHE A 523 6.80 -9.84 -24.31
N SER A 524 7.27 -8.74 -23.73
CA SER A 524 8.52 -8.70 -22.97
C SER A 524 8.49 -9.66 -21.78
N GLY A 525 7.35 -9.76 -21.09
CA GLY A 525 7.17 -10.70 -19.99
C GLY A 525 7.24 -12.16 -20.43
N LEU A 526 6.61 -12.50 -21.55
CA LEU A 526 6.66 -13.85 -22.14
C LEU A 526 8.07 -14.15 -22.66
N MET A 527 8.68 -13.24 -23.42
CA MET A 527 10.06 -13.43 -23.91
C MET A 527 11.05 -13.65 -22.77
N ASN A 528 10.97 -12.88 -21.68
CA ASN A 528 11.81 -13.09 -20.51
C ASN A 528 11.60 -14.49 -19.90
N HIS A 529 10.35 -14.93 -19.76
CA HIS A 529 10.05 -16.26 -19.24
C HIS A 529 10.68 -17.38 -20.08
N PHE A 530 10.47 -17.35 -21.39
CA PHE A 530 10.99 -18.37 -22.30
C PHE A 530 12.52 -18.28 -22.49
N ALA A 531 13.10 -17.07 -22.46
CA ALA A 531 14.54 -16.88 -22.47
C ALA A 531 15.23 -17.48 -21.23
N LEU A 532 14.57 -17.37 -20.05
CA LEU A 532 15.08 -18.02 -18.83
C LEU A 532 15.02 -19.54 -18.87
N GLN A 533 14.13 -20.12 -19.67
CA GLN A 533 13.99 -21.55 -19.86
C GLN A 533 14.87 -22.10 -21.01
N GLY A 534 15.51 -21.21 -21.78
CA GLY A 534 16.33 -21.60 -22.94
C GLY A 534 15.51 -21.92 -24.18
N GLU A 535 14.22 -21.62 -24.23
CA GLU A 535 13.33 -21.85 -25.37
C GLU A 535 13.52 -20.78 -26.46
N ILE A 536 14.65 -20.77 -27.12
CA ILE A 536 15.03 -19.75 -28.08
C ILE A 536 14.06 -19.62 -29.27
N GLN A 537 13.53 -20.72 -29.78
CA GLN A 537 12.58 -20.70 -30.88
C GLN A 537 11.29 -19.93 -30.53
N THR A 538 10.79 -20.13 -29.32
CA THR A 538 9.63 -19.42 -28.80
C THR A 538 9.93 -17.93 -28.65
N VAL A 539 11.13 -17.56 -28.17
CA VAL A 539 11.56 -16.16 -28.06
C VAL A 539 11.63 -15.47 -29.42
N GLU A 540 12.23 -16.15 -30.43
CA GLU A 540 12.30 -15.64 -31.82
C GLU A 540 10.90 -15.48 -32.43
N ARG A 541 10.00 -16.44 -32.20
CA ARG A 541 8.60 -16.36 -32.67
C ARG A 541 7.87 -15.16 -32.05
N LEU A 542 7.98 -14.99 -30.72
CA LEU A 542 7.37 -13.86 -30.01
C LEU A 542 7.92 -12.51 -30.51
N PHE A 543 9.23 -12.43 -30.73
CA PHE A 543 9.86 -11.23 -31.28
C PHE A 543 9.39 -10.91 -32.70
N SER A 544 9.22 -11.93 -33.53
CA SER A 544 8.67 -11.77 -34.88
C SER A 544 7.21 -11.31 -34.85
N MET A 545 6.40 -11.83 -33.92
CA MET A 545 5.00 -11.41 -33.74
C MET A 545 4.87 -9.93 -33.37
N VAL A 546 5.79 -9.41 -32.53
CA VAL A 546 5.82 -7.99 -32.16
C VAL A 546 5.94 -7.10 -33.40
N ARG A 547 6.85 -7.45 -34.35
CA ARG A 547 7.03 -6.73 -35.60
C ARG A 547 5.82 -6.87 -36.53
N GLN A 548 5.21 -8.06 -36.60
CA GLN A 548 4.03 -8.32 -37.45
C GLN A 548 2.81 -7.52 -37.02
N ILE A 549 2.64 -7.28 -35.70
CA ILE A 549 1.54 -6.47 -35.16
C ILE A 549 1.82 -4.95 -35.29
N GLY A 550 3.00 -4.57 -35.80
CA GLY A 550 3.37 -3.16 -35.99
C GLY A 550 3.88 -2.47 -34.72
N LEU A 551 4.28 -3.24 -33.71
CA LEU A 551 4.90 -2.70 -32.51
C LEU A 551 6.41 -2.58 -32.71
N GLU A 552 7.01 -1.46 -32.31
CA GLU A 552 8.46 -1.32 -32.31
C GLU A 552 9.07 -2.02 -31.10
N PRO A 553 10.02 -2.96 -31.29
CA PRO A 553 10.71 -3.61 -30.18
C PRO A 553 11.43 -2.60 -29.30
N ASP A 554 11.23 -2.68 -28.01
CA ASP A 554 11.92 -1.82 -27.05
C ASP A 554 13.35 -2.34 -26.73
N PRO A 555 14.25 -1.52 -26.17
CA PRO A 555 15.61 -1.92 -25.81
C PRO A 555 15.65 -3.13 -24.88
N TYR A 556 14.64 -3.31 -24.05
CA TYR A 556 14.57 -4.44 -23.13
C TYR A 556 14.30 -5.77 -23.87
N MET A 557 13.45 -5.77 -24.89
CA MET A 557 13.21 -6.94 -25.73
C MET A 557 14.48 -7.37 -26.47
N LEU A 558 15.21 -6.40 -27.02
CA LEU A 558 16.48 -6.65 -27.69
C LEU A 558 17.54 -7.20 -26.72
N LYS A 559 17.60 -6.65 -25.51
CA LYS A 559 18.44 -7.21 -24.42
C LYS A 559 18.07 -8.67 -24.12
N LEU A 560 16.78 -8.97 -23.98
CA LEU A 560 16.32 -10.34 -23.73
C LEU A 560 16.71 -11.30 -24.86
N LEU A 561 16.65 -10.84 -26.10
CA LEU A 561 17.05 -11.63 -27.27
C LEU A 561 18.56 -11.91 -27.25
N VAL A 562 19.41 -10.91 -26.95
CA VAL A 562 20.85 -11.09 -26.78
C VAL A 562 21.13 -12.10 -25.65
N GLN A 563 20.47 -11.95 -24.50
CA GLN A 563 20.64 -12.87 -23.36
C GLN A 563 20.21 -14.30 -23.70
N ALA A 564 19.11 -14.46 -24.43
CA ALA A 564 18.62 -15.78 -24.86
C ALA A 564 19.62 -16.45 -25.82
N TYR A 565 20.14 -15.73 -26.81
CA TYR A 565 21.16 -16.24 -27.72
C TYR A 565 22.46 -16.62 -27.00
N CYS A 566 22.92 -15.79 -26.08
CA CYS A 566 24.14 -16.11 -25.29
C CYS A 566 23.98 -17.36 -24.43
N ARG A 567 22.78 -17.60 -23.89
CA ARG A 567 22.51 -18.85 -23.11
C ARG A 567 22.42 -20.11 -23.97
N CYS A 568 22.00 -19.97 -25.21
CA CYS A 568 21.83 -21.07 -26.15
C CYS A 568 23.07 -21.26 -27.04
N GLU A 569 24.22 -20.70 -26.68
CA GLU A 569 25.48 -20.82 -27.42
C GLU A 569 25.37 -20.39 -28.90
N ARG A 570 24.62 -19.31 -29.15
CA ARG A 570 24.45 -18.68 -30.46
C ARG A 570 25.00 -17.28 -30.45
N SER A 571 26.26 -17.10 -30.01
CA SER A 571 26.86 -15.78 -29.76
C SER A 571 26.94 -14.90 -31.02
N VAL A 572 27.05 -15.48 -32.21
CA VAL A 572 27.07 -14.75 -33.48
C VAL A 572 25.72 -14.03 -33.72
N LEU A 573 24.61 -14.66 -33.39
CA LEU A 573 23.29 -14.04 -33.51
C LEU A 573 23.11 -12.95 -32.43
N ALA A 574 23.59 -13.21 -31.21
CA ALA A 574 23.61 -12.21 -30.14
C ALA A 574 24.41 -10.98 -30.54
N TYR A 575 25.57 -11.17 -31.21
CA TYR A 575 26.41 -10.08 -31.70
C TYR A 575 25.71 -9.25 -32.82
N ARG A 576 24.97 -9.89 -33.73
CA ARG A 576 24.19 -9.18 -34.74
C ARG A 576 23.12 -8.28 -34.09
N VAL A 577 22.36 -8.82 -33.13
CA VAL A 577 21.37 -8.00 -32.40
C VAL A 577 22.03 -6.85 -31.65
N PHE A 578 23.24 -7.08 -31.09
CA PHE A 578 24.01 -6.04 -30.46
C PHE A 578 24.44 -4.94 -31.46
N GLN A 579 24.81 -5.30 -32.70
CA GLN A 579 25.12 -4.33 -33.76
C GLN A 579 23.86 -3.53 -34.15
N ASP A 580 22.72 -4.22 -34.35
CA ASP A 580 21.43 -3.55 -34.65
C ASP A 580 21.05 -2.55 -33.55
N MET A 581 21.28 -2.92 -32.28
CA MET A 581 21.06 -1.99 -31.14
C MET A 581 21.97 -0.77 -31.22
N LYS A 582 23.23 -0.96 -31.57
CA LYS A 582 24.21 0.12 -31.71
C LYS A 582 23.85 1.09 -32.84
N GLU A 583 23.46 0.55 -34.00
CA GLU A 583 23.03 1.32 -35.17
C GLU A 583 21.76 2.13 -34.89
N SER A 584 20.86 1.57 -34.09
CA SER A 584 19.63 2.22 -33.64
C SER A 584 19.82 3.17 -32.45
N ASN A 585 21.06 3.42 -32.02
CA ASN A 585 21.38 4.24 -30.84
C ASN A 585 20.77 3.73 -29.52
N LEU A 586 20.47 2.41 -29.45
CA LEU A 586 19.92 1.72 -28.31
C LEU A 586 21.05 0.96 -27.58
N MET A 587 21.78 1.65 -26.73
CA MET A 587 22.96 1.04 -26.08
C MET A 587 22.60 -0.03 -25.05
N PRO A 588 23.13 -1.27 -25.17
CA PRO A 588 22.99 -2.32 -24.18
C PRO A 588 23.67 -1.93 -22.86
N ASP A 589 23.10 -2.42 -21.74
CA ASP A 589 23.70 -2.23 -20.43
C ASP A 589 25.02 -3.04 -20.26
N ARG A 590 25.80 -2.65 -19.27
CA ARG A 590 27.09 -3.29 -18.96
C ARG A 590 26.98 -4.78 -18.75
N GLU A 591 25.93 -5.23 -18.03
CA GLU A 591 25.70 -6.64 -17.72
C GLU A 591 25.48 -7.47 -19.00
N THR A 592 24.71 -6.94 -19.94
CA THR A 592 24.45 -7.60 -21.25
C THR A 592 25.72 -7.64 -22.10
N LYS A 593 26.52 -6.56 -22.11
CA LYS A 593 27.82 -6.53 -22.80
C LYS A 593 28.79 -7.55 -22.24
N GLU A 594 28.94 -7.60 -20.90
CA GLU A 594 29.80 -8.60 -20.24
C GLU A 594 29.36 -10.03 -20.52
N LEU A 595 28.06 -10.30 -20.56
CA LEU A 595 27.51 -11.61 -20.90
C LEU A 595 27.83 -11.98 -22.36
N LEU A 596 27.64 -11.03 -23.28
CA LEU A 596 27.96 -11.22 -24.70
C LEU A 596 29.43 -11.49 -24.91
N VAL A 597 30.32 -10.69 -24.29
CA VAL A 597 31.78 -10.91 -24.37
C VAL A 597 32.14 -12.31 -23.85
N LYS A 598 31.65 -12.70 -22.69
CA LYS A 598 31.89 -14.04 -22.14
C LYS A 598 31.40 -15.16 -23.08
N SER A 599 30.25 -14.99 -23.72
CA SER A 599 29.69 -15.95 -24.65
C SER A 599 30.56 -16.05 -25.93
N LEU A 600 30.98 -14.90 -26.49
CA LEU A 600 31.86 -14.83 -27.68
C LEU A 600 33.24 -15.45 -27.40
N TRP A 601 33.85 -15.22 -26.23
CA TRP A 601 35.09 -15.88 -25.82
C TRP A 601 34.93 -17.38 -25.71
N ARG A 602 33.83 -17.89 -25.20
CA ARG A 602 33.53 -19.30 -25.07
C ARG A 602 33.42 -20.01 -26.43
N GLU A 603 32.89 -19.31 -27.43
CA GLU A 603 32.72 -19.80 -28.80
C GLU A 603 33.93 -19.43 -29.71
N GLU A 604 35.05 -18.97 -29.12
CA GLU A 604 36.30 -18.61 -29.81
C GLU A 604 36.16 -17.47 -30.84
N LYS A 605 35.13 -16.63 -30.71
CA LYS A 605 34.87 -15.45 -31.58
C LYS A 605 35.64 -14.23 -31.09
N ARG A 606 36.97 -14.28 -31.16
CA ARG A 606 37.87 -13.27 -30.55
C ARG A 606 37.74 -11.88 -31.16
N LYS A 607 37.49 -11.77 -32.48
CA LYS A 607 37.36 -10.49 -33.17
C LYS A 607 36.08 -9.74 -32.71
N GLU A 608 35.00 -10.46 -32.65
CA GLU A 608 33.71 -9.93 -32.19
C GLU A 608 33.74 -9.55 -30.71
N ALA A 609 34.40 -10.38 -29.88
CA ALA A 609 34.60 -10.07 -28.47
C ALA A 609 35.38 -8.74 -28.27
N ALA A 610 36.52 -8.61 -29.00
CA ALA A 610 37.31 -7.37 -28.95
C ALA A 610 36.51 -6.15 -29.40
N ALA A 611 35.70 -6.25 -30.44
CA ALA A 611 34.84 -5.15 -30.92
C ALA A 611 33.80 -4.71 -29.89
N VAL A 612 33.26 -5.64 -29.08
CA VAL A 612 32.36 -5.30 -27.96
C VAL A 612 33.11 -4.64 -26.81
N GLU A 613 34.32 -5.13 -26.48
CA GLU A 613 35.19 -4.57 -25.44
C GLU A 613 35.66 -3.15 -25.77
N GLU A 614 36.08 -2.89 -27.01
CA GLU A 614 36.46 -1.55 -27.48
C GLU A 614 35.31 -0.55 -27.35
N SER A 615 34.09 -0.97 -27.61
CA SER A 615 32.92 -0.10 -27.39
C SER A 615 32.74 0.32 -25.93
N ASN A 616 33.26 -0.44 -24.96
CA ASN A 616 33.26 -0.08 -23.54
C ASN A 616 34.31 1.02 -23.19
N GLN A 617 35.44 1.05 -23.87
CA GLN A 617 36.50 2.03 -23.58
C GLN A 617 36.17 3.43 -24.08
N ILE A 618 35.46 3.55 -25.21
CA ILE A 618 35.03 4.83 -25.78
C ILE A 618 33.93 5.46 -24.91
N GLU A 619 33.07 4.67 -24.30
CA GLU A 619 32.01 5.16 -23.40
C GLU A 619 32.54 5.68 -22.06
N ASN A 620 33.61 5.11 -21.52
CA ASN A 620 34.19 5.55 -20.24
C ASN A 620 34.75 6.97 -20.29
N SER A 621 35.11 7.48 -21.46
CA SER A 621 35.55 8.85 -21.62
C SER A 621 34.45 9.89 -21.80
N ASN A 622 33.26 9.48 -22.25
CA ASN A 622 32.09 10.37 -22.44
C ASN A 622 31.00 10.22 -21.38
N VAL A 623 31.18 9.34 -20.43
CA VAL A 623 30.15 8.74 -19.59
C VAL A 623 29.98 9.46 -18.24
N LEU A 624 30.72 10.50 -17.96
CA LEU A 624 30.48 11.37 -16.79
C LEU A 624 29.17 12.21 -16.92
N ARG A 625 28.48 12.13 -18.06
CA ARG A 625 27.24 12.88 -18.32
C ARG A 625 25.95 12.05 -18.40
N LEU A 626 26.03 10.73 -18.40
CA LEU A 626 24.87 9.83 -18.56
C LEU A 626 24.91 8.62 -17.63
N ALA A 627 25.42 8.79 -16.42
CA ALA A 627 25.44 7.73 -15.39
C ALA A 627 24.10 7.56 -14.67
N LEU A 628 23.03 7.52 -15.40
CA LEU A 628 21.86 6.71 -15.03
C LEU A 628 22.22 5.23 -15.31
N LYS A 629 23.31 4.76 -14.67
CA LYS A 629 23.95 3.50 -15.02
C LYS A 629 23.60 2.39 -14.08
N GLY A 630 23.15 1.35 -14.70
CA GLY A 630 23.40 -0.04 -14.36
C GLY A 630 22.33 -0.78 -13.61
N HIS A 631 21.41 -0.18 -12.84
CA HIS A 631 20.38 -0.92 -12.10
C HIS A 631 18.93 -0.50 -12.36
N VAL A 632 18.69 0.54 -13.15
CA VAL A 632 17.35 1.11 -13.39
C VAL A 632 16.73 0.67 -14.72
N TRP A 633 17.43 -0.14 -15.52
CA TRP A 633 16.95 -0.60 -16.84
C TRP A 633 16.03 -1.83 -16.79
N THR A 634 15.47 -2.13 -15.64
CA THR A 634 14.32 -3.01 -15.54
C THR A 634 13.04 -2.18 -15.53
N ILE A 635 12.34 -2.13 -16.68
CA ILE A 635 10.94 -1.72 -16.79
C ILE A 635 10.64 -0.33 -16.19
N GLY A 636 10.53 0.69 -17.04
CA GLY A 636 10.11 2.04 -16.64
C GLY A 636 11.21 3.10 -16.59
N SER A 637 12.46 2.79 -16.94
CA SER A 637 13.56 3.77 -16.85
C SER A 637 13.38 4.97 -17.78
N LYS A 638 12.87 4.77 -19.01
CA LYS A 638 12.53 5.88 -19.90
C LYS A 638 11.41 6.73 -19.30
N ASP A 639 10.43 6.09 -18.68
CA ASP A 639 9.30 6.79 -18.06
C ASP A 639 9.70 7.48 -16.77
N ILE A 640 10.57 6.86 -15.94
CA ILE A 640 11.15 7.52 -14.76
C ILE A 640 11.99 8.73 -15.19
N ALA A 641 12.83 8.60 -16.21
CA ALA A 641 13.62 9.71 -16.75
C ALA A 641 12.72 10.81 -17.35
N ARG A 642 11.64 10.43 -18.04
CA ARG A 642 10.64 11.37 -18.57
C ARG A 642 9.92 12.12 -17.46
N VAL A 643 9.47 11.41 -16.42
CA VAL A 643 8.83 12.01 -15.24
C VAL A 643 9.82 12.90 -14.49
N HIS A 644 11.05 12.46 -14.32
CA HIS A 644 12.12 13.25 -13.72
C HIS A 644 12.37 14.56 -14.45
N ASN A 645 12.55 14.52 -15.78
CA ASN A 645 12.73 15.73 -16.58
C ASN A 645 11.51 16.65 -16.51
N LEU A 646 10.31 16.08 -16.59
CA LEU A 646 9.07 16.84 -16.45
C LEU A 646 8.98 17.53 -15.07
N TYR A 647 9.32 16.80 -14.01
CA TYR A 647 9.31 17.32 -12.64
C TYR A 647 10.35 18.44 -12.49
N ARG A 648 11.60 18.19 -12.87
CA ARG A 648 12.68 19.18 -12.81
C ARG A 648 12.32 20.45 -13.59
N ASP A 649 11.90 20.31 -14.86
CA ASP A 649 11.58 21.45 -15.72
C ASP A 649 10.39 22.26 -15.21
N SER A 650 9.42 21.58 -14.58
CA SER A 650 8.25 22.23 -13.98
C SER A 650 8.57 22.99 -12.70
N VAL A 651 9.47 22.45 -11.88
CA VAL A 651 9.93 23.09 -10.63
C VAL A 651 10.83 24.29 -10.95
N MET A 652 11.81 24.12 -11.86
CA MET A 652 12.77 25.20 -12.18
C MET A 652 12.14 26.39 -12.91
N LYS A 653 11.05 26.17 -13.66
CA LYS A 653 10.29 27.27 -14.32
C LYS A 653 9.41 28.05 -13.34
N GLY A 654 9.01 27.45 -12.23
CA GLY A 654 8.21 28.11 -11.19
C GLY A 654 9.03 28.95 -10.22
N SER A 655 10.36 28.81 -10.24
CA SER A 655 11.30 29.55 -9.37
C SER A 655 11.91 30.78 -10.04
N SER A 656 11.60 31.03 -11.31
CA SER A 656 11.97 32.24 -12.08
C SER A 656 10.75 33.14 -12.25
#